data_7138aa9103cc8e6aed0dd6c7362e9b5a
#
_entry.id   7138aa9103cc8e6aed0dd6c7362e9b5a
#
_cell.length_a   1.000
_cell.length_b   1.000
_cell.length_c   1.000
_cell.angle_alpha   90.00
_cell.angle_beta   90.00
_cell.angle_gamma   90.00
#
_symmetry.space_group_name_H-M   'P 1'
#
loop_
_entity.id
_entity.type
_entity.pdbx_description
1 polymer ?
#
loop_
_entity_poly.entity_id
_entity_poly.type
_entity_poly.pdbx_seq_one_letter_code
_entity_poly.pdbx_strand_id
1 'polypeptide(L)'
;MKGNLAYSATLVFLLSGFNAFAFDSFIVIGDSMSDGGNRGNDSRYLAGSHSKLYNEILSEYYLNKPFIPSNFGGDNYAEGGATADKLSPASIRTSEQQIDFYLSRNNGRADKNGLYVVWIGANDISYNIVNSVKKLDFHGLLHKGEDYLISPSPDLAVASVKKLLDAGAGYVIAPNIPKAGLSPWTSVSLFSFAEDALGDKFNAQKFYKQMNDELKNKGEISSEKQRREYIVDAFKAVLDKNGLPIPRSVVNVYQQLVTDVENRITGQFNHSMEKGLSKLHGNIIWADVETLFDEIILSGKEYGFDDVLVPVCQIGVRSFHCKEGAETYHDDKVYLFSDWFHPSPEGHALIAQYIASIVDAPYFATSLSKSLENLNATHQSFLDGQLQNLRNNPGNNKLNVFGGFSGSAKSAQGNRMDLSGRETANDLNVGLSVQESPALAYGGMISASDGDYKVNDQYRYDSRGMVASLFIQSSADNGLWGNMSARFGSLSLDNIKRDIQLGKATRTENGKTNATGFGVSLNAGYNYKLTDNITTGPVIGYQYDKYKVDGFRENSGSSTAMHFSSQKQERHVVSGGWNISTHSLPVNPYFEIKYHHHLQDDAMSVSGALNGTETSFTRTGKKPEKNRTSVKLGATAALTDDLNVFGTINYNHEGNNNNAINYTFGANYSF
;
A
#
# COMPACT_ATOMS: atom_id res chain seq x y z
N MET A 1 12.23 20.04 -42.15
CA MET A 1 11.31 20.21 -41.06
C MET A 1 10.97 18.84 -40.49
N LYS A 2 11.75 18.36 -39.54
CA LYS A 2 11.47 17.15 -38.77
C LYS A 2 11.02 17.64 -37.38
N GLY A 3 9.73 17.43 -37.10
CA GLY A 3 9.17 17.82 -35.79
C GLY A 3 9.72 16.92 -34.70
N ASN A 4 10.40 17.50 -33.76
CA ASN A 4 10.80 16.89 -32.50
C ASN A 4 9.54 16.61 -31.69
N LEU A 5 9.12 15.34 -31.64
CA LEU A 5 8.21 14.85 -30.60
C LEU A 5 9.05 14.61 -29.35
N ALA A 6 9.21 15.63 -28.57
CA ALA A 6 9.63 15.50 -27.18
C ALA A 6 8.49 14.75 -26.44
N TYR A 7 8.64 13.46 -26.21
CA TYR A 7 7.82 12.73 -25.26
C TYR A 7 8.23 13.14 -23.84
N SER A 8 7.68 14.28 -23.40
CA SER A 8 7.58 14.54 -21.96
C SER A 8 6.67 13.47 -21.40
N ALA A 9 7.23 12.44 -20.77
CA ALA A 9 6.49 11.55 -19.89
C ALA A 9 6.05 12.35 -18.66
N THR A 10 5.07 13.22 -18.88
CA THR A 10 4.33 13.85 -17.78
C THR A 10 3.52 12.75 -17.13
N LEU A 11 4.05 12.21 -16.04
CA LEU A 11 3.30 11.37 -15.12
C LEU A 11 2.16 12.22 -14.58
N VAL A 12 0.99 12.16 -15.22
CA VAL A 12 -0.21 12.85 -14.77
C VAL A 12 -0.72 12.06 -13.55
N PHE A 13 -0.21 12.44 -12.37
CA PHE A 13 -0.97 12.22 -11.15
C PHE A 13 -2.19 13.14 -11.25
N LEU A 14 -3.37 12.57 -11.50
CA LEU A 14 -4.63 13.30 -11.41
C LEU A 14 -4.81 13.75 -9.95
N LEU A 15 -4.33 14.95 -9.66
CA LEU A 15 -4.60 15.68 -8.42
C LEU A 15 -6.01 16.25 -8.51
N SER A 16 -7.00 15.52 -8.00
CA SER A 16 -8.33 16.06 -7.78
C SER A 16 -8.82 15.66 -6.39
N GLY A 17 -8.89 16.64 -5.50
CA GLY A 17 -9.58 16.57 -4.22
C GLY A 17 -8.67 16.90 -3.03
N PHE A 18 -9.17 17.69 -2.10
CA PHE A 18 -8.53 17.99 -0.82
C PHE A 18 -8.27 16.69 -0.05
N ASN A 19 -7.01 16.28 0.00
CA ASN A 19 -6.57 15.07 0.68
C ASN A 19 -6.44 15.34 2.18
N ALA A 20 -7.02 14.50 3.01
CA ALA A 20 -6.45 14.28 4.32
C ALA A 20 -5.06 13.66 4.07
N PHE A 21 -3.99 14.40 4.37
CA PHE A 21 -2.61 13.94 4.18
C PHE A 21 -2.40 12.65 4.99
N ALA A 22 -1.76 11.66 4.38
CA ALA A 22 -1.49 10.37 5.04
C ALA A 22 -0.46 10.52 6.18
N PHE A 23 0.37 11.58 6.12
CA PHE A 23 1.43 11.88 7.07
C PHE A 23 1.52 13.39 7.27
N ASP A 24 2.02 13.82 8.44
CA ASP A 24 2.16 15.24 8.78
C ASP A 24 3.47 15.82 8.22
N SER A 25 4.50 14.98 8.10
CA SER A 25 5.84 15.36 7.61
C SER A 25 6.51 14.22 6.84
N PHE A 26 7.48 14.56 6.00
CA PHE A 26 8.32 13.63 5.25
C PHE A 26 9.78 14.06 5.37
N ILE A 27 10.62 13.20 5.96
CA ILE A 27 12.02 13.50 6.29
C ILE A 27 12.92 12.44 5.65
N VAL A 28 14.02 12.87 5.02
CA VAL A 28 14.95 11.96 4.35
C VAL A 28 16.37 12.11 4.87
N ILE A 29 16.93 10.98 5.27
CA ILE A 29 18.31 10.76 5.67
C ILE A 29 18.93 9.82 4.63
N GLY A 30 20.10 10.13 4.10
CA GLY A 30 20.71 9.26 3.09
C GLY A 30 21.92 9.83 2.40
N ASP A 31 22.21 9.28 1.25
CA ASP A 31 23.35 9.61 0.40
C ASP A 31 22.92 10.26 -0.92
N SER A 32 23.72 10.05 -1.98
CA SER A 32 23.49 10.62 -3.32
C SER A 32 22.18 10.15 -3.98
N MET A 33 21.65 8.99 -3.60
CA MET A 33 20.35 8.50 -4.08
C MET A 33 19.21 9.45 -3.67
N SER A 34 19.40 10.20 -2.61
CA SER A 34 18.38 11.03 -1.96
C SER A 34 18.73 12.53 -1.92
N ASP A 35 19.97 12.92 -2.21
CA ASP A 35 20.44 14.31 -2.08
C ASP A 35 19.79 15.22 -3.12
N GLY A 36 18.93 16.13 -2.67
CA GLY A 36 18.24 17.14 -3.48
C GLY A 36 19.08 18.38 -3.77
N GLY A 37 20.36 18.43 -3.38
CA GLY A 37 21.27 19.56 -3.58
C GLY A 37 21.86 20.13 -2.30
N ASN A 38 21.95 19.38 -1.19
CA ASN A 38 22.55 19.83 0.06
C ASN A 38 24.05 20.18 -0.07
N ARG A 39 24.74 19.61 -1.05
CA ARG A 39 26.16 19.89 -1.32
C ARG A 39 26.40 20.92 -2.42
N GLY A 40 25.39 21.69 -2.80
CA GLY A 40 25.41 22.73 -3.82
C GLY A 40 24.31 22.53 -4.87
N ASN A 41 23.89 23.62 -5.51
CA ASN A 41 22.77 23.60 -6.46
C ASN A 41 22.99 22.70 -7.69
N ASP A 42 24.25 22.36 -8.01
CA ASP A 42 24.63 21.53 -9.16
C ASP A 42 24.97 20.08 -8.76
N SER A 43 24.75 19.66 -7.51
CA SER A 43 25.15 18.33 -7.01
C SER A 43 24.02 17.33 -6.83
N ARG A 44 22.92 17.49 -7.56
CA ARG A 44 21.90 16.44 -7.65
C ARG A 44 22.40 15.32 -8.54
N TYR A 45 22.39 14.10 -8.03
CA TYR A 45 22.89 12.93 -8.74
C TYR A 45 21.84 12.36 -9.70
N LEU A 46 21.36 13.20 -10.61
CA LEU A 46 20.29 12.90 -11.55
C LEU A 46 20.63 13.54 -12.91
N ALA A 47 20.48 12.80 -13.99
CA ALA A 47 20.63 13.32 -15.33
C ALA A 47 19.42 14.18 -15.74
N GLY A 48 19.66 15.26 -16.47
CA GLY A 48 18.60 16.16 -16.95
C GLY A 48 18.25 17.28 -15.97
N SER A 49 17.71 18.39 -16.51
CA SER A 49 17.58 19.66 -15.80
C SER A 49 16.27 19.82 -14.98
N HIS A 50 15.22 19.04 -15.32
CA HIS A 50 13.88 19.17 -14.70
C HIS A 50 13.37 17.87 -14.06
N SER A 51 14.25 16.96 -13.80
CA SER A 51 13.93 15.62 -13.30
C SER A 51 13.76 15.60 -11.77
N LYS A 52 12.98 14.64 -11.26
CA LYS A 52 12.72 14.47 -9.84
C LYS A 52 13.35 13.20 -9.28
N LEU A 53 13.89 13.31 -8.06
CA LEU A 53 14.28 12.16 -7.26
C LEU A 53 13.04 11.43 -6.71
N TYR A 54 13.18 10.17 -6.34
CA TYR A 54 12.09 9.36 -5.77
C TYR A 54 11.45 10.01 -4.53
N ASN A 55 12.26 10.65 -3.68
CA ASN A 55 11.80 11.31 -2.46
C ASN A 55 11.04 12.61 -2.74
N GLU A 56 11.38 13.34 -3.81
CA GLU A 56 10.61 14.50 -4.26
C GLU A 56 9.23 14.07 -4.77
N ILE A 57 9.17 12.95 -5.50
CA ILE A 57 7.91 12.35 -5.98
C ILE A 57 7.06 11.88 -4.80
N LEU A 58 7.65 11.21 -3.79
CA LEU A 58 6.94 10.76 -2.59
C LEU A 58 6.43 11.93 -1.74
N SER A 59 7.20 13.04 -1.62
CA SER A 59 6.75 14.24 -0.93
C SER A 59 5.52 14.86 -1.59
N GLU A 60 5.52 14.97 -2.91
CA GLU A 60 4.34 15.44 -3.64
C GLU A 60 3.17 14.47 -3.49
N TYR A 61 3.43 13.18 -3.54
CA TYR A 61 2.41 12.15 -3.42
C TYR A 61 1.72 12.15 -2.05
N TYR A 62 2.50 12.21 -0.95
CA TYR A 62 1.95 12.13 0.41
C TYR A 62 1.57 13.47 1.02
N LEU A 63 2.28 14.56 0.68
CA LEU A 63 2.10 15.87 1.30
C LEU A 63 1.64 16.98 0.36
N ASN A 64 1.61 16.71 -0.96
CA ASN A 64 1.37 17.73 -1.99
C ASN A 64 2.29 18.96 -1.83
N LYS A 65 3.56 18.72 -1.49
CA LYS A 65 4.55 19.78 -1.24
C LYS A 65 5.84 19.49 -2.01
N PRO A 66 6.51 20.54 -2.53
CA PRO A 66 7.87 20.41 -3.05
C PRO A 66 8.80 19.99 -1.91
N PHE A 67 9.79 19.13 -2.22
CA PHE A 67 10.76 18.66 -1.24
C PHE A 67 12.05 19.45 -1.32
N ILE A 68 12.41 20.11 -0.23
CA ILE A 68 13.51 21.08 -0.18
C ILE A 68 14.68 20.52 0.64
N PRO A 69 15.95 20.69 0.18
CA PRO A 69 17.12 20.32 0.96
C PRO A 69 17.22 21.07 2.30
N SER A 70 17.77 20.41 3.33
CA SER A 70 17.87 20.97 4.68
C SER A 70 18.76 22.20 4.79
N ASN A 71 19.79 22.32 3.95
CA ASN A 71 20.63 23.52 3.88
C ASN A 71 19.87 24.75 3.37
N PHE A 72 18.69 24.57 2.74
CA PHE A 72 17.77 25.63 2.31
C PHE A 72 16.49 25.69 3.17
N GLY A 73 16.53 25.09 4.37
CA GLY A 73 15.44 25.15 5.33
C GLY A 73 14.38 24.06 5.21
N GLY A 74 14.59 23.06 4.34
CA GLY A 74 13.68 21.93 4.16
C GLY A 74 14.03 20.69 4.98
N ASP A 75 13.40 19.56 4.62
CA ASP A 75 13.41 18.30 5.36
C ASP A 75 14.19 17.16 4.66
N ASN A 76 14.89 17.47 3.58
CA ASN A 76 15.84 16.53 2.97
C ASN A 76 17.24 16.77 3.56
N TYR A 77 17.69 15.85 4.41
CA TYR A 77 19.00 15.90 5.09
C TYR A 77 20.08 15.07 4.38
N ALA A 78 19.74 14.35 3.31
CA ALA A 78 20.66 13.49 2.58
C ALA A 78 21.83 14.27 1.97
N GLU A 79 23.04 13.70 2.03
CA GLU A 79 24.25 14.29 1.45
C GLU A 79 24.96 13.28 0.53
N GLY A 80 25.27 13.69 -0.69
CA GLY A 80 25.98 12.86 -1.65
C GLY A 80 27.32 12.37 -1.11
N GLY A 81 27.56 11.06 -1.18
CA GLY A 81 28.75 10.42 -0.65
C GLY A 81 28.68 10.04 0.85
N ALA A 82 27.53 10.28 1.50
CA ALA A 82 27.36 9.92 2.92
C ALA A 82 27.45 8.41 3.15
N THR A 83 27.96 8.04 4.33
CA THR A 83 28.10 6.66 4.81
C THR A 83 27.43 6.50 6.16
N ALA A 84 27.12 5.28 6.56
CA ALA A 84 26.71 4.96 7.92
C ALA A 84 27.90 5.01 8.87
N ASP A 85 29.05 4.49 8.44
CA ASP A 85 30.32 4.57 9.15
C ASP A 85 31.09 5.86 8.75
N LYS A 86 32.12 6.24 9.48
CA LYS A 86 32.97 7.43 9.22
C LYS A 86 33.97 7.16 8.10
N LEU A 87 33.52 6.63 6.97
CA LEU A 87 34.36 6.33 5.80
C LEU A 87 34.48 7.51 4.83
N SER A 88 33.46 8.35 4.77
CA SER A 88 33.44 9.54 3.94
C SER A 88 34.28 10.69 4.50
N PRO A 89 34.70 11.68 3.67
CA PRO A 89 35.36 12.89 4.14
C PRO A 89 34.59 13.59 5.26
N ALA A 90 35.31 14.18 6.24
CA ALA A 90 34.70 14.86 7.39
C ALA A 90 33.74 16.02 7.03
N SER A 91 33.79 16.52 5.80
CA SER A 91 32.87 17.53 5.27
C SER A 91 31.47 16.97 4.85
N ILE A 92 31.30 15.65 4.88
CA ILE A 92 30.07 14.95 4.55
C ILE A 92 29.51 14.34 5.83
N ARG A 93 28.26 14.68 6.19
CA ARG A 93 27.62 14.12 7.39
C ARG A 93 27.29 12.65 7.18
N THR A 94 27.65 11.81 8.14
CA THR A 94 27.15 10.44 8.24
C THR A 94 25.63 10.43 8.47
N SER A 95 24.98 9.28 8.27
CA SER A 95 23.54 9.16 8.56
C SER A 95 23.20 9.56 10.00
N GLU A 96 24.01 9.19 10.97
CA GLU A 96 23.86 9.60 12.37
C GLU A 96 23.92 11.13 12.53
N GLN A 97 24.91 11.78 11.93
CA GLN A 97 25.08 13.24 11.99
C GLN A 97 23.96 14.00 11.28
N GLN A 98 23.40 13.44 10.20
CA GLN A 98 22.21 13.99 9.54
C GLN A 98 21.01 13.94 10.49
N ILE A 99 20.81 12.84 11.21
CA ILE A 99 19.74 12.69 12.21
C ILE A 99 19.95 13.67 13.37
N ASP A 100 21.18 13.82 13.87
CA ASP A 100 21.49 14.79 14.91
C ASP A 100 21.17 16.22 14.48
N PHE A 101 21.46 16.56 13.23
CA PHE A 101 21.11 17.85 12.66
C PHE A 101 19.59 18.04 12.57
N TYR A 102 18.85 17.02 12.12
CA TYR A 102 17.39 17.03 12.12
C TYR A 102 16.83 17.24 13.54
N LEU A 103 17.25 16.41 14.50
CA LEU A 103 16.74 16.45 15.87
C LEU A 103 17.08 17.78 16.57
N SER A 104 18.27 18.38 16.30
CA SER A 104 18.64 19.67 16.85
C SER A 104 17.68 20.80 16.43
N ARG A 105 17.09 20.70 15.24
CA ARG A 105 16.11 21.67 14.71
C ARG A 105 14.69 21.41 15.22
N ASN A 106 14.43 20.24 15.81
CA ASN A 106 13.12 19.77 16.25
C ASN A 106 13.07 19.47 17.78
N ASN A 107 13.88 20.18 18.57
CA ASN A 107 13.93 20.05 20.04
C ASN A 107 14.17 18.61 20.52
N GLY A 108 14.96 17.84 19.78
CA GLY A 108 15.32 16.45 20.09
C GLY A 108 14.19 15.44 19.85
N ARG A 109 13.12 15.80 19.16
CA ARG A 109 11.95 14.93 18.93
C ARG A 109 11.70 14.73 17.45
N ALA A 110 11.28 13.53 17.11
CA ALA A 110 10.75 13.20 15.80
C ALA A 110 9.21 13.30 15.80
N ASP A 111 8.64 13.50 14.60
CA ASP A 111 7.18 13.56 14.43
C ASP A 111 6.58 12.15 14.43
N LYS A 112 5.66 11.88 15.35
CA LYS A 112 4.98 10.59 15.51
C LYS A 112 4.04 10.23 14.35
N ASN A 113 3.63 11.21 13.56
CA ASN A 113 2.82 11.03 12.36
C ASN A 113 3.67 11.21 11.08
N GLY A 114 4.99 11.39 11.23
CA GLY A 114 5.92 11.59 10.13
C GLY A 114 6.31 10.30 9.42
N LEU A 115 6.60 10.42 8.13
CA LEU A 115 7.21 9.39 7.31
C LEU A 115 8.69 9.74 7.10
N TYR A 116 9.56 8.81 7.42
CA TYR A 116 11.01 8.97 7.34
C TYR A 116 11.59 8.01 6.33
N VAL A 117 12.67 8.40 5.68
CA VAL A 117 13.51 7.49 4.88
C VAL A 117 14.91 7.49 5.46
N VAL A 118 15.49 6.31 5.64
CA VAL A 118 16.91 6.10 5.92
C VAL A 118 17.46 5.18 4.84
N TRP A 119 18.08 5.75 3.80
CA TRP A 119 18.68 5.00 2.70
C TRP A 119 20.18 5.27 2.66
N ILE A 120 20.96 4.35 3.18
CA ILE A 120 22.41 4.48 3.42
C ILE A 120 23.07 3.11 3.26
N GLY A 121 24.33 3.08 2.87
CA GLY A 121 25.14 1.85 2.79
C GLY A 121 25.84 1.66 1.46
N ALA A 122 25.35 2.23 0.36
CA ALA A 122 25.98 2.07 -0.96
C ALA A 122 27.44 2.58 -1.00
N ASN A 123 27.67 3.74 -0.38
CA ASN A 123 29.01 4.29 -0.26
C ASN A 123 29.88 3.49 0.72
N ASP A 124 29.33 2.96 1.81
CA ASP A 124 30.04 2.08 2.74
C ASP A 124 30.60 0.85 2.01
N ILE A 125 29.75 0.19 1.20
CA ILE A 125 30.13 -0.95 0.37
C ILE A 125 31.25 -0.54 -0.60
N SER A 126 31.06 0.55 -1.33
CA SER A 126 32.03 1.04 -2.32
C SER A 126 33.41 1.38 -1.69
N TYR A 127 33.42 2.13 -0.58
CA TYR A 127 34.66 2.46 0.13
C TYR A 127 35.38 1.21 0.63
N ASN A 128 34.67 0.24 1.18
CA ASN A 128 35.24 -0.99 1.69
C ASN A 128 35.85 -1.86 0.57
N ILE A 129 35.16 -1.99 -0.56
CA ILE A 129 35.68 -2.70 -1.74
C ILE A 129 36.96 -2.02 -2.24
N VAL A 130 36.96 -0.71 -2.47
CA VAL A 130 38.09 0.04 -2.98
C VAL A 130 39.28 -0.03 -2.01
N ASN A 131 39.03 0.10 -0.69
CA ASN A 131 40.11 0.04 0.31
C ASN A 131 40.75 -1.35 0.42
N SER A 132 39.92 -2.42 0.28
CA SER A 132 40.42 -3.80 0.32
C SER A 132 41.27 -4.12 -0.89
N VAL A 133 40.89 -3.62 -2.04
CA VAL A 133 41.67 -3.76 -3.29
C VAL A 133 43.00 -3.01 -3.19
N LYS A 134 42.99 -1.74 -2.74
CA LYS A 134 44.25 -0.96 -2.55
C LYS A 134 45.22 -1.56 -1.54
N LYS A 135 44.72 -2.30 -0.56
CA LYS A 135 45.56 -3.01 0.42
C LYS A 135 46.01 -4.39 -0.06
N LEU A 136 45.60 -4.82 -1.30
CA LEU A 136 45.83 -6.17 -1.80
C LEU A 136 45.25 -7.26 -0.87
N ASP A 137 44.17 -6.92 -0.16
CA ASP A 137 43.47 -7.85 0.72
C ASP A 137 42.55 -8.77 -0.06
N PHE A 138 43.13 -9.58 -0.94
CA PHE A 138 42.43 -10.59 -1.70
C PHE A 138 41.80 -11.67 -0.80
N HIS A 139 42.36 -11.89 0.39
CA HIS A 139 41.84 -12.87 1.33
C HIS A 139 40.42 -12.45 1.78
N GLY A 140 40.22 -11.22 2.15
CA GLY A 140 38.91 -10.69 2.50
C GLY A 140 37.91 -10.64 1.37
N LEU A 141 38.38 -10.30 0.17
CA LEU A 141 37.52 -10.26 -1.02
C LEU A 141 37.04 -11.66 -1.46
N LEU A 142 37.83 -12.71 -1.22
CA LEU A 142 37.57 -14.06 -1.73
C LEU A 142 36.99 -15.02 -0.69
N HIS A 143 37.14 -14.76 0.62
CA HIS A 143 36.66 -15.67 1.68
C HIS A 143 35.14 -15.57 1.85
N LYS A 144 34.47 -16.71 1.67
CA LYS A 144 33.05 -16.85 1.96
C LYS A 144 32.83 -16.96 3.46
N GLY A 145 32.18 -15.98 4.08
CA GLY A 145 31.67 -16.10 5.44
C GLY A 145 32.16 -15.10 6.47
N GLU A 146 33.00 -14.13 6.11
CA GLU A 146 33.46 -13.10 7.05
C GLU A 146 32.80 -11.74 6.74
N ASP A 147 31.97 -11.26 7.68
CA ASP A 147 31.25 -9.97 7.59
C ASP A 147 32.19 -8.76 7.81
N TYR A 148 33.51 -8.99 8.02
CA TYR A 148 34.43 -7.94 8.43
C TYR A 148 34.64 -6.83 7.38
N LEU A 149 34.36 -7.12 6.09
CA LEU A 149 34.48 -6.11 5.03
C LEU A 149 33.40 -5.02 5.11
N ILE A 150 32.26 -5.34 5.70
CA ILE A 150 31.13 -4.42 5.81
C ILE A 150 30.89 -3.94 7.26
N SER A 151 31.47 -4.62 8.24
CA SER A 151 31.34 -4.25 9.65
C SER A 151 32.17 -2.97 9.95
N PRO A 152 31.61 -1.99 10.70
CA PRO A 152 30.30 -2.02 11.40
C PRO A 152 29.16 -1.35 10.64
N SER A 153 29.29 -1.06 9.34
CA SER A 153 28.35 -0.21 8.59
C SER A 153 26.88 -0.66 8.66
N PRO A 154 26.50 -1.97 8.54
CA PRO A 154 25.10 -2.38 8.67
C PRO A 154 24.52 -2.06 10.06
N ASP A 155 25.31 -2.30 11.14
CA ASP A 155 24.88 -2.03 12.50
C ASP A 155 24.68 -0.53 12.74
N LEU A 156 25.51 0.32 12.13
CA LEU A 156 25.39 1.77 12.20
C LEU A 156 24.18 2.29 11.40
N ALA A 157 23.86 1.66 10.27
CA ALA A 157 22.63 1.93 9.52
C ALA A 157 21.39 1.58 10.37
N VAL A 158 21.39 0.42 11.05
CA VAL A 158 20.35 0.01 12.00
C VAL A 158 20.26 0.99 13.18
N ALA A 159 21.41 1.43 13.74
CA ALA A 159 21.45 2.41 14.81
C ALA A 159 20.85 3.76 14.40
N SER A 160 21.02 4.17 13.14
CA SER A 160 20.40 5.37 12.60
C SER A 160 18.87 5.27 12.60
N VAL A 161 18.30 4.14 12.16
CA VAL A 161 16.85 3.88 12.21
C VAL A 161 16.38 3.87 13.68
N LYS A 162 17.09 3.15 14.55
CA LYS A 162 16.77 3.09 15.98
C LYS A 162 16.72 4.47 16.62
N LYS A 163 17.70 5.35 16.32
CA LYS A 163 17.76 6.72 16.86
C LYS A 163 16.53 7.55 16.49
N LEU A 164 16.01 7.44 15.27
CA LEU A 164 14.76 8.09 14.86
C LEU A 164 13.56 7.53 15.61
N LEU A 165 13.46 6.20 15.74
CA LEU A 165 12.36 5.55 16.48
C LEU A 165 12.38 5.93 17.96
N ASP A 166 13.54 5.95 18.60
CA ASP A 166 13.72 6.38 19.99
C ASP A 166 13.35 7.87 20.20
N ALA A 167 13.54 8.70 19.16
CA ALA A 167 13.10 10.10 19.16
C ALA A 167 11.59 10.28 18.90
N GLY A 168 10.85 9.21 18.57
CA GLY A 168 9.42 9.19 18.38
C GLY A 168 8.95 9.20 16.92
N ALA A 169 9.81 8.85 15.95
CA ALA A 169 9.44 8.76 14.54
C ALA A 169 8.27 7.78 14.31
N GLY A 170 7.29 8.21 13.50
CA GLY A 170 6.08 7.41 13.24
C GLY A 170 6.33 6.20 12.37
N TYR A 171 6.95 6.39 11.21
CA TYR A 171 7.22 5.37 10.20
C TYR A 171 8.59 5.59 9.57
N VAL A 172 9.42 4.56 9.50
CA VAL A 172 10.75 4.64 8.89
C VAL A 172 10.86 3.66 7.74
N ILE A 173 10.98 4.18 6.52
CA ILE A 173 11.30 3.41 5.31
C ILE A 173 12.81 3.16 5.32
N ALA A 174 13.19 1.90 5.21
CA ALA A 174 14.57 1.45 5.12
C ALA A 174 14.76 0.64 3.83
N PRO A 175 15.09 1.29 2.69
CA PRO A 175 15.39 0.56 1.46
C PRO A 175 16.73 -0.17 1.58
N ASN A 176 16.81 -1.39 1.03
CA ASN A 176 18.07 -2.08 0.87
C ASN A 176 18.84 -1.56 -0.36
N ILE A 177 20.07 -2.02 -0.53
CA ILE A 177 20.96 -1.57 -1.58
C ILE A 177 20.82 -2.52 -2.79
N PRO A 178 20.57 -2.00 -4.01
CA PRO A 178 20.63 -2.81 -5.24
C PRO A 178 22.02 -3.45 -5.40
N LYS A 179 22.06 -4.66 -5.99
CA LYS A 179 23.33 -5.36 -6.25
C LYS A 179 24.26 -4.51 -7.09
N ALA A 180 25.40 -4.16 -6.54
CA ALA A 180 26.40 -3.32 -7.21
C ALA A 180 26.88 -3.94 -8.53
N GLY A 181 27.03 -5.27 -8.57
CA GLY A 181 27.42 -6.02 -9.76
C GLY A 181 26.39 -6.05 -10.90
N LEU A 182 25.19 -5.53 -10.70
CA LEU A 182 24.17 -5.39 -11.73
C LEU A 182 24.14 -3.99 -12.38
N SER A 183 24.75 -3.01 -11.74
CA SER A 183 24.82 -1.63 -12.26
C SER A 183 25.94 -1.49 -13.32
N PRO A 184 25.97 -0.40 -14.10
CA PRO A 184 27.10 -0.06 -14.96
C PRO A 184 28.43 0.11 -14.21
N TRP A 185 28.41 0.19 -12.85
CA TRP A 185 29.58 0.20 -11.97
C TRP A 185 30.52 -0.98 -12.23
N THR A 186 29.99 -2.17 -12.56
CA THR A 186 30.80 -3.33 -12.92
C THR A 186 31.78 -3.00 -14.05
N SER A 187 31.36 -2.21 -15.05
CA SER A 187 32.24 -1.78 -16.13
C SER A 187 33.36 -0.88 -15.66
N VAL A 188 33.06 0.00 -14.67
CA VAL A 188 34.06 0.88 -14.04
C VAL A 188 35.04 0.06 -13.20
N SER A 189 34.55 -0.86 -12.40
CA SER A 189 35.37 -1.75 -11.57
C SER A 189 36.33 -2.60 -12.40
N LEU A 190 35.87 -3.17 -13.51
CA LEU A 190 36.71 -3.97 -14.42
C LEU A 190 37.94 -3.19 -14.92
N PHE A 191 37.76 -1.90 -15.20
CA PHE A 191 38.89 -1.08 -15.70
C PHE A 191 39.71 -0.47 -14.55
N SER A 192 39.14 -0.19 -13.38
CA SER A 192 39.88 0.33 -12.22
C SER A 192 40.94 -0.64 -11.75
N PHE A 193 40.67 -1.96 -11.82
CA PHE A 193 41.69 -2.99 -11.54
C PHE A 193 42.75 -3.09 -12.64
N ALA A 194 42.38 -2.78 -13.88
CA ALA A 194 43.31 -2.80 -14.99
C ALA A 194 44.25 -1.57 -15.01
N GLU A 195 43.81 -0.44 -14.44
CA GLU A 195 44.62 0.79 -14.38
C GLU A 195 45.93 0.57 -13.60
N ASP A 196 45.88 -0.09 -12.46
CA ASP A 196 47.04 -0.41 -11.66
C ASP A 196 48.02 -1.34 -12.38
N ALA A 197 47.53 -2.24 -13.24
CA ALA A 197 48.32 -3.19 -14.02
C ALA A 197 48.94 -2.59 -15.29
N LEU A 198 48.28 -1.59 -15.91
CA LEU A 198 48.65 -1.01 -17.21
C LEU A 198 49.41 0.32 -17.08
N GLY A 199 49.37 0.98 -15.92
CA GLY A 199 50.06 2.23 -15.66
C GLY A 199 49.73 3.33 -16.68
N ASP A 200 50.77 4.10 -17.10
CA ASP A 200 50.62 5.24 -18.03
C ASP A 200 50.00 4.92 -19.41
N LYS A 201 49.88 3.64 -19.74
CA LYS A 201 49.20 3.19 -21.00
C LYS A 201 47.69 3.14 -20.88
N PHE A 202 47.13 3.25 -19.67
CA PHE A 202 45.72 3.20 -19.42
C PHE A 202 45.09 4.60 -19.51
N ASN A 203 44.12 4.76 -20.41
CA ASN A 203 43.28 5.96 -20.49
C ASN A 203 41.85 5.58 -20.16
N ALA A 204 41.47 5.75 -18.88
CA ALA A 204 40.17 5.38 -18.37
C ALA A 204 38.99 5.93 -19.20
N GLN A 205 39.05 7.20 -19.60
CA GLN A 205 37.96 7.83 -20.37
C GLN A 205 37.80 7.20 -21.76
N LYS A 206 38.91 6.87 -22.42
CA LYS A 206 38.88 6.17 -23.72
C LYS A 206 38.28 4.77 -23.60
N PHE A 207 38.66 4.04 -22.53
CA PHE A 207 38.16 2.69 -22.29
C PHE A 207 36.66 2.72 -21.92
N TYR A 208 36.23 3.65 -21.08
CA TYR A 208 34.82 3.82 -20.73
C TYR A 208 33.96 4.18 -21.96
N LYS A 209 34.42 5.08 -22.81
CA LYS A 209 33.71 5.41 -24.06
C LYS A 209 33.61 4.18 -24.98
N GLN A 210 34.66 3.45 -25.15
CA GLN A 210 34.66 2.23 -25.99
C GLN A 210 33.71 1.16 -25.40
N MET A 211 33.69 0.99 -24.09
CA MET A 211 32.78 0.05 -23.41
C MET A 211 31.31 0.44 -23.62
N ASN A 212 31.02 1.72 -23.49
CA ASN A 212 29.70 2.25 -23.77
C ASN A 212 29.26 1.97 -25.23
N ASP A 213 30.15 2.24 -26.19
CA ASP A 213 29.87 2.01 -27.61
C ASP A 213 29.63 0.52 -27.92
N GLU A 214 30.35 -0.40 -27.28
CA GLU A 214 30.14 -1.84 -27.44
C GLU A 214 28.84 -2.34 -26.79
N LEU A 215 28.46 -1.82 -25.63
CA LEU A 215 27.25 -2.23 -24.91
C LEU A 215 25.99 -1.63 -25.51
N LYS A 216 26.02 -0.38 -25.99
CA LYS A 216 24.86 0.36 -26.50
C LYS A 216 24.13 -0.37 -27.64
N ASN A 217 24.81 -1.23 -28.39
CA ASN A 217 24.27 -1.96 -29.53
C ASN A 217 23.86 -3.41 -29.17
N LYS A 218 23.93 -3.80 -27.91
CA LYS A 218 23.44 -5.11 -27.44
C LYS A 218 21.93 -5.15 -27.43
N GLY A 219 21.38 -6.33 -27.62
CA GLY A 219 19.94 -6.54 -27.59
C GLY A 219 19.37 -6.59 -26.18
N GLU A 220 18.09 -6.90 -26.12
CA GLU A 220 17.35 -7.11 -24.87
C GLU A 220 17.97 -8.22 -24.02
N ILE A 221 17.96 -8.03 -22.71
CA ILE A 221 18.46 -9.01 -21.74
C ILE A 221 17.29 -9.89 -21.31
N SER A 222 17.45 -11.22 -21.45
CA SER A 222 16.45 -12.21 -21.03
C SER A 222 16.93 -13.11 -19.88
N SER A 223 18.21 -12.99 -19.51
CA SER A 223 18.80 -13.75 -18.41
C SER A 223 20.09 -13.12 -17.91
N GLU A 224 20.43 -13.36 -16.65
CA GLU A 224 21.70 -12.91 -16.06
C GLU A 224 22.91 -13.49 -16.83
N LYS A 225 22.82 -14.71 -17.32
CA LYS A 225 23.87 -15.29 -18.18
C LYS A 225 24.10 -14.47 -19.44
N GLN A 226 23.06 -14.08 -20.15
CA GLN A 226 23.13 -13.25 -21.35
C GLN A 226 23.72 -11.87 -21.04
N ARG A 227 23.30 -11.27 -19.93
CA ARG A 227 23.85 -10.00 -19.46
C ARG A 227 25.37 -10.08 -19.25
N ARG A 228 25.83 -11.13 -18.56
CA ARG A 228 27.28 -11.37 -18.35
C ARG A 228 28.01 -11.55 -19.68
N GLU A 229 27.47 -12.33 -20.60
CA GLU A 229 28.05 -12.54 -21.93
C GLU A 229 28.22 -11.21 -22.69
N TYR A 230 27.24 -10.33 -22.66
CA TYR A 230 27.31 -9.01 -23.28
C TYR A 230 28.44 -8.15 -22.69
N ILE A 231 28.57 -8.14 -21.34
CA ILE A 231 29.63 -7.40 -20.64
C ILE A 231 31.03 -8.00 -20.99
N VAL A 232 31.17 -9.32 -20.98
CA VAL A 232 32.41 -10.01 -21.28
C VAL A 232 32.84 -9.73 -22.73
N ASP A 233 31.91 -9.82 -23.71
CA ASP A 233 32.20 -9.57 -25.11
C ASP A 233 32.57 -8.10 -25.35
N ALA A 234 31.89 -7.16 -24.72
CA ALA A 234 32.21 -5.74 -24.82
C ALA A 234 33.60 -5.44 -24.20
N PHE A 235 33.86 -5.97 -23.01
CA PHE A 235 35.16 -5.78 -22.34
C PHE A 235 36.31 -6.39 -23.15
N LYS A 236 36.13 -7.62 -23.67
CA LYS A 236 37.08 -8.26 -24.55
C LYS A 236 37.36 -7.43 -25.82
N ALA A 237 36.32 -6.94 -26.49
CA ALA A 237 36.46 -6.10 -27.67
C ALA A 237 37.25 -4.81 -27.38
N VAL A 238 37.03 -4.18 -26.24
CA VAL A 238 37.78 -2.99 -25.83
C VAL A 238 39.25 -3.31 -25.55
N LEU A 239 39.53 -4.43 -24.89
CA LEU A 239 40.92 -4.88 -24.67
C LEU A 239 41.66 -5.11 -25.99
N ASP A 240 41.03 -5.81 -26.93
CA ASP A 240 41.62 -6.08 -28.25
C ASP A 240 41.89 -4.80 -29.05
N LYS A 241 40.95 -3.86 -29.08
CA LYS A 241 41.11 -2.54 -29.72
C LYS A 241 42.30 -1.74 -29.20
N ASN A 242 42.69 -2.01 -27.96
CA ASN A 242 43.79 -1.32 -27.26
C ASN A 242 45.11 -2.16 -27.23
N GLY A 243 45.19 -3.25 -28.02
CA GLY A 243 46.39 -4.06 -28.13
C GLY A 243 46.66 -4.95 -26.91
N LEU A 244 45.62 -5.34 -26.18
CA LEU A 244 45.67 -6.19 -24.99
C LEU A 244 44.92 -7.52 -25.29
N PRO A 245 45.51 -8.48 -26.00
CA PRO A 245 44.83 -9.69 -26.44
C PRO A 245 44.72 -10.73 -25.32
N ILE A 246 43.86 -10.46 -24.33
CA ILE A 246 43.56 -11.37 -23.24
C ILE A 246 42.54 -12.42 -23.69
N PRO A 247 42.77 -13.73 -23.46
CA PRO A 247 41.80 -14.78 -23.83
C PRO A 247 40.42 -14.54 -23.20
N ARG A 248 39.35 -14.78 -23.99
CA ARG A 248 37.95 -14.58 -23.53
C ARG A 248 37.62 -15.38 -22.27
N SER A 249 38.21 -16.58 -22.12
CA SER A 249 38.01 -17.38 -20.89
C SER A 249 38.54 -16.68 -19.64
N VAL A 250 39.68 -16.01 -19.72
CA VAL A 250 40.26 -15.23 -18.61
C VAL A 250 39.40 -14.01 -18.30
N VAL A 251 38.95 -13.29 -19.35
CA VAL A 251 38.03 -12.15 -19.20
C VAL A 251 36.72 -12.58 -18.53
N ASN A 252 36.17 -13.74 -18.92
CA ASN A 252 34.96 -14.27 -18.33
C ASN A 252 35.13 -14.61 -16.82
N VAL A 253 36.21 -15.28 -16.46
CA VAL A 253 36.52 -15.60 -15.04
C VAL A 253 36.69 -14.32 -14.23
N TYR A 254 37.39 -13.34 -14.75
CA TYR A 254 37.63 -12.07 -14.10
C TYR A 254 36.33 -11.28 -13.89
N GLN A 255 35.52 -11.11 -14.93
CA GLN A 255 34.22 -10.44 -14.83
C GLN A 255 33.29 -11.15 -13.83
N GLN A 256 33.22 -12.49 -13.88
CA GLN A 256 32.42 -13.26 -12.94
C GLN A 256 32.89 -13.04 -11.49
N LEU A 257 34.20 -13.07 -11.24
CA LEU A 257 34.77 -12.83 -9.92
C LEU A 257 34.38 -11.46 -9.40
N VAL A 258 34.53 -10.38 -10.18
CA VAL A 258 34.19 -9.02 -9.79
C VAL A 258 32.71 -8.92 -9.44
N THR A 259 31.84 -9.39 -10.34
CA THR A 259 30.39 -9.33 -10.11
C THR A 259 29.94 -10.17 -8.90
N ASP A 260 30.50 -11.39 -8.73
CA ASP A 260 30.13 -12.25 -7.60
C ASP A 260 30.59 -11.65 -6.25
N VAL A 261 31.77 -11.00 -6.22
CA VAL A 261 32.24 -10.28 -5.02
C VAL A 261 31.34 -9.09 -4.70
N GLU A 262 31.04 -8.24 -5.69
CA GLU A 262 30.19 -7.06 -5.51
C GLU A 262 28.79 -7.46 -5.02
N ASN A 263 28.17 -8.47 -5.63
CA ASN A 263 26.84 -8.93 -5.25
C ASN A 263 26.82 -9.60 -3.86
N ARG A 264 27.86 -10.37 -3.54
CA ARG A 264 27.97 -11.02 -2.23
C ARG A 264 28.08 -9.99 -1.10
N ILE A 265 28.92 -8.97 -1.26
CA ILE A 265 29.14 -7.93 -0.25
C ILE A 265 27.83 -7.13 -0.07
N THR A 266 27.16 -6.78 -1.15
CA THR A 266 25.85 -6.09 -1.09
C THR A 266 24.82 -6.95 -0.37
N GLY A 267 24.70 -8.23 -0.72
CA GLY A 267 23.76 -9.15 -0.09
C GLY A 267 24.03 -9.37 1.40
N GLN A 268 25.31 -9.43 1.81
CA GLN A 268 25.68 -9.50 3.24
C GLN A 268 25.28 -8.23 4.00
N PHE A 269 25.52 -7.05 3.41
CA PHE A 269 25.08 -5.78 4.00
C PHE A 269 23.56 -5.77 4.19
N ASN A 270 22.79 -6.06 3.16
CA ASN A 270 21.33 -6.06 3.17
C ASN A 270 20.78 -7.06 4.19
N HIS A 271 21.33 -8.28 4.21
CA HIS A 271 20.91 -9.31 5.18
C HIS A 271 21.18 -8.89 6.63
N SER A 272 22.39 -8.36 6.92
CA SER A 272 22.75 -7.90 8.25
C SER A 272 21.88 -6.73 8.71
N MET A 273 21.60 -5.78 7.82
CA MET A 273 20.73 -4.64 8.08
C MET A 273 19.30 -5.10 8.37
N GLU A 274 18.71 -5.97 7.54
CA GLU A 274 17.35 -6.48 7.74
C GLU A 274 17.22 -7.25 9.06
N LYS A 275 18.18 -8.15 9.35
CA LYS A 275 18.23 -8.89 10.61
C LYS A 275 18.38 -7.98 11.84
N GLY A 276 19.06 -6.85 11.71
CA GLY A 276 19.16 -5.83 12.77
C GLY A 276 17.86 -5.08 12.95
N LEU A 277 17.23 -4.65 11.86
CA LEU A 277 15.97 -3.90 11.85
C LEU A 277 14.81 -4.71 12.40
N SER A 278 14.72 -6.02 12.08
CA SER A 278 13.64 -6.90 12.55
C SER A 278 13.59 -7.07 14.08
N LYS A 279 14.67 -6.74 14.78
CA LYS A 279 14.75 -6.76 16.25
C LYS A 279 14.30 -5.45 16.90
N LEU A 280 14.09 -4.39 16.12
CA LEU A 280 13.66 -3.10 16.65
C LEU A 280 12.14 -3.08 16.80
N HIS A 281 11.67 -2.28 17.76
CA HIS A 281 10.25 -2.00 17.93
C HIS A 281 9.89 -0.68 17.23
N GLY A 282 8.85 -0.70 16.40
CA GLY A 282 8.36 0.47 15.67
C GLY A 282 7.83 0.10 14.30
N ASN A 283 7.34 1.10 13.56
CA ASN A 283 6.88 0.89 12.19
C ASN A 283 8.06 1.05 11.22
N ILE A 284 8.68 -0.06 10.88
CA ILE A 284 9.78 -0.11 9.94
C ILE A 284 9.31 -0.72 8.63
N ILE A 285 9.45 0.03 7.57
CA ILE A 285 9.03 -0.33 6.21
C ILE A 285 10.26 -0.75 5.44
N TRP A 286 10.52 -2.05 5.39
CA TRP A 286 11.58 -2.60 4.53
C TRP A 286 11.15 -2.49 3.07
N ALA A 287 11.97 -1.83 2.25
CA ALA A 287 11.75 -1.74 0.82
C ALA A 287 12.86 -2.52 0.08
N ASP A 288 12.50 -3.66 -0.48
CA ASP A 288 13.44 -4.58 -1.17
C ASP A 288 13.72 -4.10 -2.61
N VAL A 289 14.48 -3.00 -2.69
CA VAL A 289 14.92 -2.41 -3.95
C VAL A 289 15.91 -3.32 -4.68
N GLU A 290 16.63 -4.19 -3.95
CA GLU A 290 17.52 -5.19 -4.53
C GLU A 290 16.74 -6.12 -5.47
N THR A 291 15.69 -6.77 -4.98
CA THR A 291 14.85 -7.68 -5.79
C THR A 291 14.13 -6.92 -6.91
N LEU A 292 13.66 -5.70 -6.65
CA LEU A 292 13.05 -4.86 -7.68
C LEU A 292 14.00 -4.61 -8.85
N PHE A 293 15.27 -4.29 -8.58
CA PHE A 293 16.26 -4.05 -9.64
C PHE A 293 16.63 -5.35 -10.39
N ASP A 294 16.69 -6.49 -9.68
CA ASP A 294 16.86 -7.80 -10.34
C ASP A 294 15.75 -8.04 -11.37
N GLU A 295 14.48 -7.76 -11.01
CA GLU A 295 13.33 -7.91 -11.92
C GLU A 295 13.41 -6.95 -13.11
N ILE A 296 13.73 -5.66 -12.87
CA ILE A 296 13.81 -4.65 -13.93
C ILE A 296 14.93 -4.96 -14.93
N ILE A 297 16.10 -5.37 -14.45
CA ILE A 297 17.25 -5.64 -15.32
C ILE A 297 16.95 -6.81 -16.27
N LEU A 298 16.17 -7.79 -15.81
CA LEU A 298 15.81 -8.96 -16.64
C LEU A 298 14.60 -8.71 -17.55
N SER A 299 13.84 -7.65 -17.33
CA SER A 299 12.62 -7.34 -18.09
C SER A 299 12.47 -5.84 -18.38
N GLY A 300 13.57 -5.14 -18.68
CA GLY A 300 13.62 -3.68 -18.78
C GLY A 300 12.51 -3.06 -19.65
N LYS A 301 12.20 -3.66 -20.80
CA LYS A 301 11.17 -3.16 -21.73
C LYS A 301 9.76 -3.23 -21.13
N GLU A 302 9.45 -4.24 -20.33
CA GLU A 302 8.17 -4.36 -19.64
C GLU A 302 7.94 -3.15 -18.74
N TYR A 303 8.99 -2.72 -18.02
CA TYR A 303 8.96 -1.55 -17.15
C TYR A 303 9.12 -0.22 -17.91
N GLY A 304 9.49 -0.26 -19.19
CA GLY A 304 9.61 0.89 -20.07
C GLY A 304 11.02 1.37 -20.33
N PHE A 305 12.04 0.59 -19.97
CA PHE A 305 13.45 0.89 -20.25
C PHE A 305 13.91 0.23 -21.55
N ASP A 306 14.51 1.02 -22.42
CA ASP A 306 15.12 0.52 -23.66
C ASP A 306 16.53 -0.01 -23.43
N ASP A 307 17.21 0.49 -22.38
CA ASP A 307 18.57 0.09 -22.03
C ASP A 307 18.77 0.04 -20.50
N VAL A 308 19.29 -1.08 -20.02
CA VAL A 308 19.60 -1.35 -18.61
C VAL A 308 21.10 -1.63 -18.38
N LEU A 309 21.93 -1.58 -19.43
CA LEU A 309 23.36 -1.85 -19.39
C LEU A 309 24.23 -0.60 -19.39
N VAL A 310 23.82 0.39 -20.18
CA VAL A 310 24.52 1.67 -20.26
C VAL A 310 23.68 2.78 -19.66
N PRO A 311 24.32 3.81 -19.05
CA PRO A 311 23.59 4.95 -18.50
C PRO A 311 23.32 6.03 -19.55
N VAL A 312 22.44 6.99 -19.21
CA VAL A 312 22.21 8.21 -19.97
C VAL A 312 23.51 8.98 -20.18
N CYS A 313 24.32 9.09 -19.14
CA CYS A 313 25.62 9.74 -19.18
C CYS A 313 26.69 8.72 -19.56
N GLN A 314 27.58 9.07 -20.46
CA GLN A 314 28.69 8.21 -20.84
C GLN A 314 29.36 7.61 -19.58
N ILE A 315 29.67 6.31 -19.60
CA ILE A 315 30.39 5.65 -18.50
C ILE A 315 31.66 6.47 -18.17
N GLY A 316 31.89 6.74 -16.87
CA GLY A 316 32.98 7.61 -16.40
C GLY A 316 32.58 9.08 -16.18
N VAL A 317 31.39 9.49 -16.62
CA VAL A 317 30.85 10.84 -16.38
C VAL A 317 29.79 10.77 -15.29
N ARG A 318 29.93 11.57 -14.22
CA ARG A 318 28.95 11.63 -13.14
C ARG A 318 27.69 12.37 -13.58
N SER A 319 26.52 11.93 -13.11
CA SER A 319 25.21 12.46 -13.52
C SER A 319 25.07 13.98 -13.35
N PHE A 320 25.62 14.56 -12.28
CA PHE A 320 25.56 16.01 -12.03
C PHE A 320 26.45 16.84 -12.99
N HIS A 321 27.37 16.23 -13.71
CA HIS A 321 28.16 16.87 -14.77
C HIS A 321 27.60 16.62 -16.17
N CYS A 322 26.64 15.73 -16.30
CA CYS A 322 26.04 15.27 -17.53
C CYS A 322 24.77 16.09 -17.82
N LYS A 323 24.89 17.10 -18.64
CA LYS A 323 23.79 18.02 -18.97
C LYS A 323 23.20 17.66 -20.33
N GLU A 324 21.90 17.87 -20.49
CA GLU A 324 21.19 17.77 -21.75
C GLU A 324 21.89 18.57 -22.85
N GLY A 325 22.06 17.95 -24.02
CA GLY A 325 22.77 18.57 -25.16
C GLY A 325 24.29 18.45 -25.13
N ALA A 326 24.90 17.91 -24.06
CA ALA A 326 26.32 17.59 -24.05
C ALA A 326 26.60 16.32 -24.85
N GLU A 327 27.80 16.21 -25.46
CA GLU A 327 28.23 15.01 -26.24
C GLU A 327 28.19 13.73 -25.38
N THR A 328 28.33 13.86 -24.06
CA THR A 328 28.30 12.78 -23.07
C THR A 328 26.91 12.43 -22.56
N TYR A 329 25.86 13.10 -23.04
CA TYR A 329 24.46 12.86 -22.70
C TYR A 329 23.74 12.14 -23.85
N HIS A 330 23.11 11.02 -23.57
CA HIS A 330 22.36 10.22 -24.53
C HIS A 330 20.86 10.36 -24.29
N ASP A 331 20.09 10.81 -25.28
CA ASP A 331 18.64 11.01 -25.23
C ASP A 331 17.87 10.18 -26.29
N ASP A 332 18.56 9.20 -26.89
CA ASP A 332 18.01 8.38 -27.95
C ASP A 332 17.16 7.20 -27.47
N LYS A 333 17.19 6.92 -26.16
CA LYS A 333 16.50 5.80 -25.50
C LYS A 333 16.03 6.19 -24.09
N VAL A 334 15.19 5.34 -23.50
CA VAL A 334 14.88 5.37 -22.06
C VAL A 334 15.85 4.44 -21.34
N TYR A 335 16.70 5.01 -20.51
CA TYR A 335 17.76 4.31 -19.76
C TYR A 335 17.34 4.07 -18.33
N LEU A 336 17.79 2.95 -17.70
CA LEU A 336 17.55 2.69 -16.28
C LEU A 336 18.45 3.55 -15.38
N PHE A 337 19.67 3.86 -15.82
CA PHE A 337 20.67 4.57 -15.03
C PHE A 337 20.99 5.96 -15.60
N SER A 338 21.19 6.94 -14.71
CA SER A 338 21.72 8.27 -15.04
C SER A 338 23.22 8.21 -15.33
N ASP A 339 23.97 7.58 -14.40
CA ASP A 339 25.42 7.31 -14.53
C ASP A 339 25.69 5.85 -14.11
N TRP A 340 26.92 5.50 -13.83
CA TRP A 340 27.28 4.11 -13.48
C TRP A 340 26.68 3.61 -12.17
N PHE A 341 26.10 4.47 -11.33
CA PHE A 341 25.60 4.12 -9.99
C PHE A 341 24.15 4.55 -9.76
N HIS A 342 23.75 5.73 -10.28
CA HIS A 342 22.50 6.38 -9.94
C HIS A 342 21.41 6.06 -10.98
N PRO A 343 20.17 5.78 -10.53
CA PRO A 343 19.04 5.60 -11.43
C PRO A 343 18.76 6.85 -12.27
N SER A 344 18.15 6.64 -13.43
CA SER A 344 17.60 7.70 -14.26
C SER A 344 16.35 8.35 -13.60
N PRO A 345 15.84 9.46 -14.13
CA PRO A 345 14.56 10.01 -13.68
C PRO A 345 13.41 9.01 -13.70
N GLU A 346 13.35 8.18 -14.73
CA GLU A 346 12.37 7.10 -14.87
C GLU A 346 12.61 5.99 -13.84
N GLY A 347 13.88 5.68 -13.54
CA GLY A 347 14.27 4.77 -12.47
C GLY A 347 13.85 5.29 -11.09
N HIS A 348 14.05 6.58 -10.81
CA HIS A 348 13.57 7.22 -9.57
C HIS A 348 12.04 7.24 -9.47
N ALA A 349 11.33 7.48 -10.58
CA ALA A 349 9.87 7.42 -10.60
C ALA A 349 9.35 6.02 -10.27
N LEU A 350 9.98 4.98 -10.81
CA LEU A 350 9.63 3.60 -10.53
C LEU A 350 9.93 3.23 -9.07
N ILE A 351 11.06 3.64 -8.50
CA ILE A 351 11.36 3.47 -7.07
C ILE A 351 10.30 4.14 -6.19
N ALA A 352 9.85 5.35 -6.53
CA ALA A 352 8.79 6.03 -5.79
C ALA A 352 7.47 5.26 -5.85
N GLN A 353 7.07 4.75 -7.02
CA GLN A 353 5.88 3.92 -7.21
C GLN A 353 5.96 2.64 -6.38
N TYR A 354 7.11 1.98 -6.37
CA TYR A 354 7.37 0.78 -5.59
C TYR A 354 7.23 1.04 -4.09
N ILE A 355 7.91 2.06 -3.56
CA ILE A 355 7.83 2.42 -2.13
C ILE A 355 6.40 2.77 -1.74
N ALA A 356 5.70 3.58 -2.53
CA ALA A 356 4.31 3.93 -2.28
C ALA A 356 3.40 2.69 -2.24
N SER A 357 3.63 1.72 -3.13
CA SER A 357 2.85 0.49 -3.17
C SER A 357 2.97 -0.36 -1.90
N ILE A 358 4.14 -0.36 -1.24
CA ILE A 358 4.36 -1.04 0.03
C ILE A 358 3.71 -0.24 1.18
N VAL A 359 3.97 1.06 1.26
CA VAL A 359 3.48 1.94 2.35
C VAL A 359 1.96 1.96 2.41
N ASP A 360 1.28 1.95 1.26
CA ASP A 360 -0.18 2.08 1.18
C ASP A 360 -0.92 0.74 1.33
N ALA A 361 -0.26 -0.40 1.09
CA ALA A 361 -0.94 -1.70 1.06
C ALA A 361 -1.68 -2.07 2.36
N PRO A 362 -1.10 -1.94 3.57
CA PRO A 362 -1.84 -2.24 4.80
C PRO A 362 -3.00 -1.26 5.05
N TYR A 363 -2.88 -0.01 4.59
CA TYR A 363 -3.98 0.96 4.66
C TYR A 363 -5.18 0.50 3.81
N PHE A 364 -4.94 0.03 2.58
CA PHE A 364 -6.00 -0.52 1.72
C PHE A 364 -6.63 -1.78 2.34
N ALA A 365 -5.83 -2.66 2.95
CA ALA A 365 -6.32 -3.87 3.59
C ALA A 365 -7.28 -3.60 4.77
N THR A 366 -7.24 -2.41 5.39
CA THR A 366 -8.22 -2.04 6.44
C THR A 366 -9.66 -1.98 5.92
N SER A 367 -9.86 -1.87 4.60
CA SER A 367 -11.20 -1.82 3.98
C SER A 367 -11.92 -3.18 3.95
N LEU A 368 -11.22 -4.29 4.14
CA LEU A 368 -11.79 -5.64 4.03
C LEU A 368 -12.94 -5.91 5.03
N SER A 369 -12.95 -5.24 6.19
CA SER A 369 -14.03 -5.34 7.17
C SER A 369 -15.37 -4.78 6.70
N LYS A 370 -15.37 -3.90 5.68
CA LYS A 370 -16.60 -3.28 5.15
C LYS A 370 -17.59 -4.31 4.59
N SER A 371 -17.11 -5.43 4.08
CA SER A 371 -17.95 -6.51 3.60
C SER A 371 -18.84 -7.10 4.70
N LEU A 372 -18.29 -7.29 5.92
CA LEU A 372 -19.08 -7.73 7.08
C LEU A 372 -20.06 -6.67 7.56
N GLU A 373 -19.66 -5.40 7.51
CA GLU A 373 -20.54 -4.28 7.84
C GLU A 373 -21.75 -4.25 6.91
N ASN A 374 -21.53 -4.38 5.60
CA ASN A 374 -22.59 -4.40 4.60
C ASN A 374 -23.48 -5.62 4.74
N LEU A 375 -22.92 -6.82 4.92
CA LEU A 375 -23.69 -8.04 5.16
C LEU A 375 -24.58 -7.89 6.39
N ASN A 376 -24.07 -7.38 7.49
CA ASN A 376 -24.85 -7.16 8.69
C ASN A 376 -25.94 -6.08 8.52
N ALA A 377 -25.66 -5.03 7.74
CA ALA A 377 -26.63 -3.96 7.48
C ALA A 377 -27.76 -4.43 6.58
N THR A 378 -27.49 -5.20 5.53
CA THR A 378 -28.52 -5.73 4.62
C THR A 378 -29.37 -6.80 5.29
N HIS A 379 -28.76 -7.72 6.04
CA HIS A 379 -29.43 -8.72 6.87
C HIS A 379 -30.36 -8.07 7.90
N GLN A 380 -29.87 -7.10 8.65
CA GLN A 380 -30.68 -6.39 9.65
C GLN A 380 -31.83 -5.59 9.00
N SER A 381 -31.59 -4.97 7.84
CA SER A 381 -32.62 -4.24 7.09
C SER A 381 -33.77 -5.14 6.67
N PHE A 382 -33.46 -6.37 6.20
CA PHE A 382 -34.48 -7.37 5.85
C PHE A 382 -35.24 -7.85 7.08
N LEU A 383 -34.53 -8.18 8.16
CA LEU A 383 -35.14 -8.57 9.44
C LEU A 383 -36.05 -7.47 10.00
N ASP A 384 -35.64 -6.21 9.97
CA ASP A 384 -36.47 -5.08 10.39
C ASP A 384 -37.77 -4.98 9.58
N GLY A 385 -37.72 -5.23 8.27
CA GLY A 385 -38.90 -5.31 7.39
C GLY A 385 -39.87 -6.41 7.80
N GLN A 386 -39.35 -7.62 8.11
CA GLN A 386 -40.15 -8.73 8.62
C GLN A 386 -40.74 -8.43 10.01
N LEU A 387 -39.97 -7.85 10.91
CA LEU A 387 -40.46 -7.46 12.25
C LEU A 387 -41.56 -6.39 12.17
N GLN A 388 -41.46 -5.45 11.22
CA GLN A 388 -42.52 -4.48 10.95
C GLN A 388 -43.80 -5.17 10.36
N ASN A 389 -43.58 -6.15 9.47
CA ASN A 389 -44.67 -6.95 8.91
C ASN A 389 -45.43 -7.71 10.01
N LEU A 390 -44.73 -8.36 10.95
CA LEU A 390 -45.31 -9.07 12.09
C LEU A 390 -46.11 -8.12 13.03
N ARG A 391 -45.63 -6.88 13.24
CA ARG A 391 -46.38 -5.88 14.01
C ARG A 391 -47.66 -5.40 13.33
N ASN A 392 -47.61 -5.25 12.00
CA ASN A 392 -48.78 -4.77 11.25
C ASN A 392 -49.85 -5.86 11.04
N ASN A 393 -49.45 -7.14 11.06
CA ASN A 393 -50.33 -8.30 10.83
C ASN A 393 -50.24 -9.26 12.06
N PRO A 394 -50.80 -8.87 13.22
CA PRO A 394 -50.70 -9.67 14.44
C PRO A 394 -51.44 -10.98 14.28
N GLY A 395 -50.79 -12.08 14.66
CA GLY A 395 -51.37 -13.46 14.65
C GLY A 395 -51.41 -14.08 16.03
N ASN A 396 -52.07 -15.22 16.14
CA ASN A 396 -52.12 -16.02 17.38
C ASN A 396 -51.81 -17.46 17.00
N ASN A 397 -50.77 -18.03 17.60
CA ASN A 397 -50.23 -19.39 17.29
C ASN A 397 -49.96 -19.63 15.81
N LYS A 398 -49.48 -18.64 15.08
CA LYS A 398 -49.14 -18.73 13.66
C LYS A 398 -47.66 -19.08 13.47
N LEU A 399 -47.40 -20.08 12.62
CA LEU A 399 -46.06 -20.34 12.10
C LEU A 399 -45.90 -19.54 10.79
N ASN A 400 -44.85 -18.77 10.68
CA ASN A 400 -44.54 -17.98 9.50
C ASN A 400 -43.28 -18.48 8.81
N VAL A 401 -43.35 -18.67 7.50
CA VAL A 401 -42.22 -18.86 6.61
C VAL A 401 -42.02 -17.57 5.82
N PHE A 402 -40.87 -16.99 5.88
CA PHE A 402 -40.58 -15.73 5.19
C PHE A 402 -39.30 -15.79 4.41
N GLY A 403 -39.20 -15.02 3.34
CA GLY A 403 -38.01 -14.93 2.54
C GLY A 403 -38.09 -13.82 1.50
N GLY A 404 -36.96 -13.55 0.88
CA GLY A 404 -36.88 -12.51 -0.12
C GLY A 404 -35.46 -12.05 -0.38
N PHE A 405 -35.35 -10.86 -0.90
CA PHE A 405 -34.12 -10.29 -1.41
C PHE A 405 -33.79 -8.98 -0.69
N SER A 406 -32.51 -8.77 -0.39
CA SER A 406 -31.97 -7.50 0.08
C SER A 406 -30.68 -7.16 -0.61
N GLY A 407 -30.30 -5.89 -0.58
CA GLY A 407 -29.02 -5.48 -1.12
C GLY A 407 -28.62 -4.09 -0.68
N SER A 408 -27.36 -3.78 -0.93
CA SER A 408 -26.81 -2.46 -0.71
C SER A 408 -26.07 -1.97 -1.94
N ALA A 409 -26.16 -0.67 -2.18
CA ALA A 409 -25.37 0.00 -3.20
C ALA A 409 -24.79 1.29 -2.63
N LYS A 410 -23.48 1.45 -2.80
CA LYS A 410 -22.75 2.64 -2.46
C LYS A 410 -21.91 3.05 -3.65
N SER A 411 -21.93 4.31 -4.00
CA SER A 411 -21.06 4.89 -5.03
C SER A 411 -20.47 6.16 -4.47
N ALA A 412 -19.16 6.17 -4.33
CA ALA A 412 -18.41 7.37 -3.99
C ALA A 412 -17.28 7.55 -5.02
N GLN A 413 -17.06 8.79 -5.42
CA GLN A 413 -15.85 9.17 -6.15
C GLN A 413 -14.77 9.45 -5.12
N GLY A 414 -14.08 8.38 -4.69
CA GLY A 414 -12.93 8.49 -3.81
C GLY A 414 -11.66 8.83 -4.59
N ASN A 415 -10.77 9.62 -4.01
CA ASN A 415 -9.39 9.69 -4.46
C ASN A 415 -8.63 8.42 -3.98
N ARG A 416 -7.37 8.26 -4.41
CA ARG A 416 -6.54 7.09 -4.10
C ARG A 416 -6.45 6.75 -2.60
N MET A 417 -6.45 7.77 -1.72
CA MET A 417 -6.38 7.61 -0.26
C MET A 417 -7.76 7.59 0.41
N ASP A 418 -8.83 7.70 -0.36
CA ASP A 418 -10.19 7.55 0.16
C ASP A 418 -10.67 6.12 -0.10
N LEU A 419 -10.90 5.36 0.97
CA LEU A 419 -11.37 3.98 0.91
C LEU A 419 -12.88 3.88 0.65
N SER A 420 -13.51 4.94 0.18
CA SER A 420 -14.97 5.03 -0.06
C SER A 420 -15.36 4.77 -1.51
N GLY A 421 -14.83 3.73 -2.13
CA GLY A 421 -15.14 3.36 -3.50
C GLY A 421 -16.56 2.83 -3.73
N ARG A 422 -16.76 2.15 -4.86
CA ARG A 422 -18.02 1.49 -5.20
C ARG A 422 -18.14 0.17 -4.44
N GLU A 423 -19.28 -0.01 -3.76
CA GLU A 423 -19.62 -1.23 -3.03
C GLU A 423 -21.02 -1.69 -3.45
N THR A 424 -21.17 -2.96 -3.78
CA THR A 424 -22.46 -3.59 -4.04
C THR A 424 -22.52 -4.93 -3.33
N ALA A 425 -23.65 -5.22 -2.66
CA ALA A 425 -23.90 -6.53 -2.07
C ALA A 425 -25.36 -6.91 -2.30
N ASN A 426 -25.61 -8.20 -2.53
CA ASN A 426 -26.93 -8.75 -2.75
C ASN A 426 -27.10 -10.01 -1.89
N ASP A 427 -28.24 -10.11 -1.21
CA ASP A 427 -28.50 -11.19 -0.29
C ASP A 427 -29.85 -11.87 -0.62
N LEU A 428 -29.84 -13.20 -0.52
CA LEU A 428 -31.04 -14.00 -0.49
C LEU A 428 -31.34 -14.37 0.96
N ASN A 429 -32.53 -14.08 1.42
CA ASN A 429 -32.96 -14.24 2.82
C ASN A 429 -34.06 -15.29 2.94
N VAL A 430 -33.94 -16.16 3.94
CA VAL A 430 -34.98 -17.15 4.30
C VAL A 430 -35.05 -17.30 5.82
N GLY A 431 -36.26 -17.33 6.37
CA GLY A 431 -36.44 -17.47 7.81
C GLY A 431 -37.78 -18.09 8.20
N LEU A 432 -37.83 -18.44 9.47
CA LEU A 432 -39.01 -18.99 10.15
C LEU A 432 -39.27 -18.19 11.43
N SER A 433 -40.54 -17.95 11.71
CA SER A 433 -40.92 -17.37 13.01
C SER A 433 -42.25 -17.94 13.52
N VAL A 434 -42.37 -17.96 14.83
CA VAL A 434 -43.62 -18.27 15.51
C VAL A 434 -44.15 -16.99 16.10
N GLN A 435 -45.41 -16.66 15.76
CA GLN A 435 -46.16 -15.60 16.39
C GLN A 435 -47.11 -16.25 17.40
N GLU A 436 -46.61 -16.42 18.63
CA GLU A 436 -47.29 -17.10 19.71
C GLU A 436 -48.58 -16.34 20.12
N SER A 437 -48.48 -15.01 20.09
CA SER A 437 -49.63 -14.11 20.36
C SER A 437 -49.40 -12.78 19.64
N PRO A 438 -50.42 -11.89 19.59
CA PRO A 438 -50.23 -10.53 19.12
C PRO A 438 -49.08 -9.77 19.83
N ALA A 439 -48.77 -10.20 21.06
CA ALA A 439 -47.75 -9.56 21.91
C ALA A 439 -46.34 -10.18 21.75
N LEU A 440 -46.18 -11.39 21.19
CA LEU A 440 -44.92 -12.10 21.20
C LEU A 440 -44.67 -12.87 19.88
N ALA A 441 -43.55 -12.57 19.25
CA ALA A 441 -43.01 -13.31 18.11
C ALA A 441 -41.54 -13.60 18.29
N TYR A 442 -41.06 -14.77 17.82
CA TYR A 442 -39.64 -15.13 17.83
C TYR A 442 -39.31 -16.03 16.63
N GLY A 443 -38.03 -16.07 16.25
CA GLY A 443 -37.65 -16.84 15.08
C GLY A 443 -36.18 -16.77 14.75
N GLY A 444 -35.85 -17.28 13.56
CA GLY A 444 -34.51 -17.26 13.00
C GLY A 444 -34.53 -16.97 11.51
N MET A 445 -33.41 -16.44 11.02
CA MET A 445 -33.20 -16.10 9.60
C MET A 445 -31.78 -16.41 9.19
N ILE A 446 -31.61 -16.85 7.96
CA ILE A 446 -30.31 -17.02 7.28
C ILE A 446 -30.33 -16.18 6.01
N SER A 447 -29.23 -15.48 5.74
CA SER A 447 -28.98 -14.77 4.50
C SER A 447 -27.71 -15.31 3.83
N ALA A 448 -27.79 -15.56 2.52
CA ALA A 448 -26.63 -15.85 1.68
C ALA A 448 -26.30 -14.59 0.88
N SER A 449 -25.04 -14.17 0.89
CA SER A 449 -24.57 -12.90 0.34
C SER A 449 -23.50 -13.08 -0.72
N ASP A 450 -23.54 -12.22 -1.75
CA ASP A 450 -22.51 -12.03 -2.75
C ASP A 450 -22.26 -10.51 -2.92
N GLY A 451 -20.99 -10.09 -2.87
CA GLY A 451 -20.64 -8.67 -2.93
C GLY A 451 -19.38 -8.39 -3.74
N ASP A 452 -19.37 -7.24 -4.41
CA ASP A 452 -18.26 -6.68 -5.18
C ASP A 452 -17.84 -5.34 -4.58
N TYR A 453 -16.54 -5.20 -4.34
CA TYR A 453 -15.94 -4.05 -3.66
C TYR A 453 -14.78 -3.48 -4.47
N LYS A 454 -14.98 -2.36 -5.13
CA LYS A 454 -13.94 -1.54 -5.72
C LYS A 454 -13.60 -0.41 -4.78
N VAL A 455 -12.61 -0.62 -3.91
CA VAL A 455 -12.23 0.31 -2.84
C VAL A 455 -11.68 1.62 -3.41
N ASN A 456 -10.81 1.49 -4.44
CA ASN A 456 -10.30 2.57 -5.28
C ASN A 456 -9.84 1.99 -6.62
N ASP A 457 -9.12 2.74 -7.44
CA ASP A 457 -8.66 2.26 -8.75
C ASP A 457 -7.57 1.18 -8.67
N GLN A 458 -6.97 0.98 -7.50
CA GLN A 458 -5.85 0.06 -7.29
C GLN A 458 -6.21 -1.16 -6.43
N TYR A 459 -7.31 -1.11 -5.66
CA TYR A 459 -7.65 -2.14 -4.69
C TYR A 459 -9.13 -2.55 -4.81
N ARG A 460 -9.36 -3.86 -5.03
CA ARG A 460 -10.69 -4.45 -5.16
C ARG A 460 -10.70 -5.87 -4.63
N TYR A 461 -11.90 -6.35 -4.26
CA TYR A 461 -12.11 -7.73 -3.80
C TYR A 461 -13.58 -8.12 -3.92
N ASP A 462 -13.84 -9.43 -3.93
CA ASP A 462 -15.18 -10.03 -3.88
C ASP A 462 -15.42 -10.64 -2.50
N SER A 463 -16.68 -10.70 -2.07
CA SER A 463 -17.08 -11.39 -0.84
C SER A 463 -18.23 -12.36 -1.09
N ARG A 464 -18.16 -13.53 -0.48
CA ARG A 464 -19.25 -14.51 -0.46
C ARG A 464 -19.40 -15.12 0.91
N GLY A 465 -20.63 -15.31 1.37
CA GLY A 465 -20.85 -15.98 2.64
C GLY A 465 -22.27 -15.94 3.11
N MET A 466 -22.40 -16.14 4.40
CA MET A 466 -23.70 -16.30 5.04
C MET A 466 -23.73 -15.60 6.40
N VAL A 467 -24.91 -15.16 6.80
CA VAL A 467 -25.19 -14.74 8.17
C VAL A 467 -26.46 -15.40 8.65
N ALA A 468 -26.44 -15.87 9.88
CA ALA A 468 -27.61 -16.42 10.57
C ALA A 468 -27.96 -15.55 11.78
N SER A 469 -29.23 -15.39 12.07
CA SER A 469 -29.70 -14.69 13.26
C SER A 469 -30.86 -15.37 13.94
N LEU A 470 -30.96 -15.12 15.25
CA LEU A 470 -32.16 -15.38 16.07
C LEU A 470 -32.74 -14.03 16.52
N PHE A 471 -34.03 -13.96 16.63
CA PHE A 471 -34.72 -12.73 17.04
C PHE A 471 -35.94 -13.03 17.91
N ILE A 472 -36.29 -12.02 18.72
CA ILE A 472 -37.50 -11.97 19.51
C ILE A 472 -38.09 -10.56 19.42
N GLN A 473 -39.39 -10.45 19.34
CA GLN A 473 -40.15 -9.20 19.34
C GLN A 473 -41.32 -9.29 20.32
N SER A 474 -41.49 -8.25 21.10
CA SER A 474 -42.66 -8.09 21.99
C SER A 474 -43.35 -6.77 21.71
N SER A 475 -44.68 -6.77 21.81
CA SER A 475 -45.54 -5.59 21.69
C SER A 475 -46.59 -5.60 22.76
N ALA A 476 -46.79 -4.48 23.42
CA ALA A 476 -47.81 -4.33 24.47
C ALA A 476 -49.03 -3.52 23.98
N ASP A 477 -50.19 -3.80 24.54
CA ASP A 477 -51.47 -3.13 24.15
C ASP A 477 -51.43 -1.61 24.34
N ASN A 478 -50.55 -1.10 25.21
CA ASN A 478 -50.37 0.33 25.45
C ASN A 478 -49.51 1.03 24.36
N GLY A 479 -49.05 0.32 23.34
CA GLY A 479 -48.25 0.86 22.26
C GLY A 479 -46.73 0.71 22.40
N LEU A 480 -46.25 0.22 23.57
CA LEU A 480 -44.82 -0.08 23.74
C LEU A 480 -44.45 -1.33 22.98
N TRP A 481 -43.33 -1.29 22.28
CA TRP A 481 -42.76 -2.45 21.60
C TRP A 481 -41.25 -2.51 21.73
N GLY A 482 -40.68 -3.70 21.61
CA GLY A 482 -39.25 -3.91 21.58
C GLY A 482 -38.87 -5.18 20.79
N ASN A 483 -37.66 -5.17 20.26
CA ASN A 483 -37.06 -6.37 19.64
C ASN A 483 -35.60 -6.50 19.98
N MET A 484 -35.13 -7.73 19.95
CA MET A 484 -33.74 -8.11 20.09
C MET A 484 -33.38 -9.09 18.98
N SER A 485 -32.20 -8.96 18.41
CA SER A 485 -31.61 -9.98 17.52
C SER A 485 -30.14 -10.20 17.85
N ALA A 486 -29.70 -11.45 17.70
CA ALA A 486 -28.29 -11.85 17.74
C ALA A 486 -27.94 -12.52 16.42
N ARG A 487 -26.80 -12.18 15.84
CA ARG A 487 -26.37 -12.67 14.51
C ARG A 487 -24.92 -13.11 14.52
N PHE A 488 -24.63 -14.09 13.68
CA PHE A 488 -23.28 -14.55 13.38
C PHE A 488 -23.12 -14.70 11.87
N GLY A 489 -22.06 -14.10 11.31
CA GLY A 489 -21.76 -14.11 9.89
C GLY A 489 -20.35 -14.64 9.60
N SER A 490 -20.20 -15.26 8.44
CA SER A 490 -18.91 -15.69 7.90
C SER A 490 -18.85 -15.41 6.40
N LEU A 491 -17.75 -14.82 5.95
CA LEU A 491 -17.47 -14.47 4.55
C LEU A 491 -16.12 -15.06 4.13
N SER A 492 -16.06 -15.57 2.90
CA SER A 492 -14.81 -15.66 2.11
C SER A 492 -14.60 -14.33 1.38
N LEU A 493 -13.40 -13.83 1.45
CA LEU A 493 -12.94 -12.65 0.72
C LEU A 493 -11.97 -13.15 -0.35
N ASP A 494 -12.45 -13.18 -1.58
CA ASP A 494 -11.74 -13.73 -2.74
C ASP A 494 -11.31 -12.59 -3.69
N ASN A 495 -10.41 -12.91 -4.63
CA ASN A 495 -9.96 -11.95 -5.63
C ASN A 495 -9.50 -10.61 -5.03
N ILE A 496 -8.85 -10.65 -3.84
CA ILE A 496 -8.24 -9.45 -3.29
C ILE A 496 -7.12 -9.06 -4.23
N LYS A 497 -7.30 -7.98 -5.00
CA LYS A 497 -6.39 -7.53 -6.04
C LYS A 497 -5.86 -6.15 -5.71
N ARG A 498 -4.53 -6.03 -5.78
CA ARG A 498 -3.81 -4.78 -5.64
C ARG A 498 -3.03 -4.51 -6.91
N ASP A 499 -3.47 -3.52 -7.70
CA ASP A 499 -2.84 -3.10 -8.94
C ASP A 499 -1.76 -2.05 -8.65
N ILE A 500 -0.54 -2.32 -9.10
CA ILE A 500 0.66 -1.53 -8.82
C ILE A 500 1.24 -1.07 -10.15
N GLN A 501 1.34 0.25 -10.33
CA GLN A 501 2.03 0.82 -11.48
C GLN A 501 3.53 0.87 -11.21
N LEU A 502 4.34 0.27 -12.07
CA LEU A 502 5.80 0.27 -12.03
C LEU A 502 6.33 0.66 -13.42
N GLY A 503 6.64 1.94 -13.63
CA GLY A 503 6.96 2.45 -14.95
C GLY A 503 5.79 2.24 -15.93
N LYS A 504 6.02 1.51 -17.03
CA LYS A 504 4.95 1.13 -17.98
C LYS A 504 4.19 -0.13 -17.58
N ALA A 505 4.76 -0.97 -16.71
CA ALA A 505 4.11 -2.19 -16.24
C ALA A 505 3.01 -1.90 -15.23
N THR A 506 1.94 -2.69 -15.28
CA THR A 506 0.95 -2.79 -14.20
C THR A 506 1.02 -4.20 -13.63
N ARG A 507 1.46 -4.30 -12.39
CA ARG A 507 1.53 -5.56 -11.65
C ARG A 507 0.29 -5.71 -10.77
N THR A 508 -0.30 -6.92 -10.75
CA THR A 508 -1.43 -7.23 -9.88
C THR A 508 -1.02 -8.27 -8.85
N GLU A 509 -0.99 -7.88 -7.59
CA GLU A 509 -0.88 -8.83 -6.48
C GLU A 509 -2.26 -9.38 -6.13
N ASN A 510 -2.32 -10.68 -5.78
CA ASN A 510 -3.56 -11.38 -5.50
C ASN A 510 -3.50 -12.07 -4.15
N GLY A 511 -4.60 -12.00 -3.40
CA GLY A 511 -4.76 -12.66 -2.12
C GLY A 511 -6.18 -13.17 -1.90
N LYS A 512 -6.38 -13.91 -0.81
CA LYS A 512 -7.67 -14.34 -0.31
C LYS A 512 -7.62 -14.50 1.20
N THR A 513 -8.76 -14.32 1.87
CA THR A 513 -8.88 -14.49 3.32
C THR A 513 -10.32 -14.79 3.72
N ASN A 514 -10.55 -14.99 5.01
CA ASN A 514 -11.88 -15.15 5.57
C ASN A 514 -12.17 -14.04 6.58
N ALA A 515 -13.46 -13.75 6.74
CA ALA A 515 -13.94 -12.80 7.71
C ALA A 515 -15.10 -13.38 8.51
N THR A 516 -15.18 -13.07 9.81
CA THR A 516 -16.26 -13.51 10.70
C THR A 516 -16.77 -12.32 11.50
N GLY A 517 -18.07 -12.32 11.79
CA GLY A 517 -18.72 -11.27 12.55
C GLY A 517 -19.76 -11.83 13.52
N PHE A 518 -19.85 -11.18 14.69
CA PHE A 518 -20.91 -11.39 15.65
C PHE A 518 -21.57 -10.05 15.97
N GLY A 519 -22.89 -10.02 16.10
CA GLY A 519 -23.59 -8.79 16.45
C GLY A 519 -24.86 -9.03 17.27
N VAL A 520 -25.23 -8.00 18.03
CA VAL A 520 -26.48 -7.92 18.78
C VAL A 520 -27.14 -6.58 18.48
N SER A 521 -28.44 -6.59 18.23
CA SER A 521 -29.23 -5.37 18.05
C SER A 521 -30.42 -5.39 19.01
N LEU A 522 -30.66 -4.24 19.65
CA LEU A 522 -31.78 -3.97 20.53
C LEU A 522 -32.50 -2.73 20.01
N ASN A 523 -33.80 -2.80 19.79
CA ASN A 523 -34.62 -1.63 19.46
C ASN A 523 -35.86 -1.62 20.36
N ALA A 524 -36.30 -0.43 20.73
CA ALA A 524 -37.54 -0.20 21.45
C ALA A 524 -38.20 1.07 20.90
N GLY A 525 -39.51 1.10 20.97
CA GLY A 525 -40.27 2.27 20.55
C GLY A 525 -41.64 2.32 21.17
N TYR A 526 -42.30 3.43 20.96
CA TYR A 526 -43.66 3.65 21.43
C TYR A 526 -44.56 4.10 20.27
N ASN A 527 -45.66 3.38 20.05
CA ASN A 527 -46.64 3.69 19.03
C ASN A 527 -47.80 4.48 19.61
N TYR A 528 -47.74 5.79 19.50
CA TYR A 528 -48.84 6.69 19.87
C TYR A 528 -49.87 6.70 18.75
N LYS A 529 -51.14 6.41 19.06
CA LYS A 529 -52.26 6.46 18.06
C LYS A 529 -52.57 7.92 17.74
N LEU A 530 -52.31 8.31 16.50
CA LEU A 530 -52.68 9.63 15.97
C LEU A 530 -54.12 9.59 15.39
N THR A 531 -54.43 8.51 14.72
CA THR A 531 -55.82 8.15 14.26
C THR A 531 -55.99 6.63 14.37
N ASP A 532 -57.19 6.12 14.05
CA ASP A 532 -57.42 4.67 14.08
C ASP A 532 -56.50 3.87 13.14
N ASN A 533 -55.95 4.50 12.08
CA ASN A 533 -55.09 3.85 11.10
C ASN A 533 -53.67 4.38 11.07
N ILE A 534 -53.28 5.34 11.92
CA ILE A 534 -51.97 5.97 11.94
C ILE A 534 -51.41 5.95 13.36
N THR A 535 -50.21 5.39 13.46
CA THR A 535 -49.41 5.48 14.69
C THR A 535 -48.09 6.23 14.43
N THR A 536 -47.60 6.90 15.46
CA THR A 536 -46.33 7.61 15.40
C THR A 536 -45.63 7.57 16.75
N GLY A 537 -44.32 7.69 16.78
CA GLY A 537 -43.63 7.76 18.07
C GLY A 537 -42.13 7.60 18.02
N PRO A 538 -41.48 7.77 19.18
CA PRO A 538 -40.05 7.68 19.31
C PRO A 538 -39.55 6.23 19.14
N VAL A 539 -38.34 6.10 18.61
CA VAL A 539 -37.59 4.84 18.50
C VAL A 539 -36.19 5.06 19.03
N ILE A 540 -35.71 4.13 19.84
CA ILE A 540 -34.33 4.07 20.32
C ILE A 540 -33.73 2.72 19.93
N GLY A 541 -32.41 2.69 19.76
CA GLY A 541 -31.70 1.46 19.44
C GLY A 541 -30.29 1.42 20.00
N TYR A 542 -29.82 0.21 20.21
CA TYR A 542 -28.43 -0.09 20.51
C TYR A 542 -27.96 -1.25 19.66
N GLN A 543 -26.77 -1.13 19.08
CA GLN A 543 -26.16 -2.16 18.27
C GLN A 543 -24.72 -2.36 18.72
N TYR A 544 -24.36 -3.63 18.90
CA TYR A 544 -22.99 -4.09 19.11
C TYR A 544 -22.58 -5.00 17.98
N ASP A 545 -21.40 -4.77 17.40
CA ASP A 545 -20.80 -5.62 16.40
C ASP A 545 -19.33 -5.86 16.70
N LYS A 546 -18.90 -7.09 16.47
CA LYS A 546 -17.49 -7.52 16.52
C LYS A 546 -17.13 -8.18 15.20
N TYR A 547 -16.12 -7.65 14.55
CA TYR A 547 -15.61 -8.13 13.27
C TYR A 547 -14.19 -8.64 13.42
N LYS A 548 -13.87 -9.71 12.69
CA LYS A 548 -12.53 -10.25 12.54
C LYS A 548 -12.32 -10.58 11.07
N VAL A 549 -11.21 -10.09 10.48
CA VAL A 549 -10.69 -10.55 9.20
C VAL A 549 -9.39 -11.29 9.49
N ASP A 550 -9.22 -12.49 8.97
CA ASP A 550 -8.00 -13.28 9.16
C ASP A 550 -6.83 -12.66 8.37
N GLY A 551 -5.61 -12.94 8.83
CA GLY A 551 -4.41 -12.56 8.08
C GLY A 551 -4.32 -13.30 6.75
N PHE A 552 -3.63 -12.71 5.78
CA PHE A 552 -3.43 -13.33 4.48
C PHE A 552 -2.07 -12.97 3.86
N ARG A 553 -1.72 -13.70 2.82
CA ARG A 553 -0.50 -13.50 2.04
C ARG A 553 -0.87 -13.36 0.57
N GLU A 554 -0.26 -12.41 -0.12
CA GLU A 554 -0.29 -12.31 -1.58
C GLU A 554 0.53 -13.44 -2.20
N ASN A 555 0.06 -13.99 -3.33
CA ASN A 555 0.50 -15.28 -3.85
C ASN A 555 1.72 -15.25 -4.74
N SER A 556 2.19 -14.04 -5.15
CA SER A 556 3.34 -13.94 -6.04
C SER A 556 4.67 -14.07 -5.29
N GLY A 557 5.74 -14.34 -6.01
CA GLY A 557 7.12 -14.28 -5.51
C GLY A 557 7.82 -12.96 -5.84
N SER A 558 7.07 -11.94 -6.23
CA SER A 558 7.60 -10.64 -6.68
C SER A 558 8.07 -9.76 -5.52
N SER A 559 8.87 -8.75 -5.85
CA SER A 559 9.35 -7.75 -4.89
C SER A 559 8.24 -6.95 -4.20
N THR A 560 7.02 -6.93 -4.78
CA THR A 560 5.86 -6.19 -4.25
C THR A 560 4.93 -7.02 -3.38
N ALA A 561 5.07 -8.35 -3.38
CA ALA A 561 4.15 -9.25 -2.67
C ALA A 561 4.28 -9.12 -1.16
N MET A 562 3.15 -9.00 -0.47
CA MET A 562 3.08 -8.74 0.97
C MET A 562 2.24 -9.78 1.71
N HIS A 563 2.44 -9.83 3.02
CA HIS A 563 1.52 -10.51 3.93
C HIS A 563 0.98 -9.53 4.96
N PHE A 564 -0.22 -9.81 5.44
CA PHE A 564 -0.99 -8.93 6.31
C PHE A 564 -1.45 -9.68 7.55
N SER A 565 -1.43 -9.00 8.70
CA SER A 565 -1.92 -9.54 9.96
C SER A 565 -3.45 -9.64 9.98
N SER A 566 -3.98 -10.44 10.89
CA SER A 566 -5.41 -10.39 11.21
C SER A 566 -5.79 -9.04 11.80
N GLN A 567 -7.02 -8.61 11.51
CA GLN A 567 -7.59 -7.36 12.01
C GLN A 567 -8.87 -7.64 12.79
N LYS A 568 -9.14 -6.83 13.81
CA LYS A 568 -10.32 -6.93 14.65
C LYS A 568 -10.89 -5.55 14.90
N GLN A 569 -12.21 -5.46 14.96
CA GLN A 569 -12.91 -4.22 15.29
C GLN A 569 -14.14 -4.54 16.13
N GLU A 570 -14.39 -3.68 17.11
CA GLU A 570 -15.63 -3.67 17.88
C GLU A 570 -16.33 -2.34 17.65
N ARG A 571 -17.67 -2.38 17.59
CA ARG A 571 -18.48 -1.19 17.36
C ARG A 571 -19.66 -1.18 18.31
N HIS A 572 -19.91 -0.03 18.91
CA HIS A 572 -21.05 0.25 19.74
C HIS A 572 -21.78 1.46 19.16
N VAL A 573 -23.03 1.28 18.76
CA VAL A 573 -23.83 2.33 18.14
C VAL A 573 -25.12 2.51 18.93
N VAL A 574 -25.39 3.73 19.40
CA VAL A 574 -26.69 4.13 19.92
C VAL A 574 -27.44 4.89 18.86
N SER A 575 -28.76 4.73 18.82
CA SER A 575 -29.60 5.48 17.89
C SER A 575 -30.86 5.99 18.56
N GLY A 576 -31.33 7.14 18.08
CA GLY A 576 -32.60 7.72 18.46
C GLY A 576 -33.30 8.30 17.24
N GLY A 577 -34.60 8.20 17.20
CA GLY A 577 -35.35 8.64 16.04
C GLY A 577 -36.84 8.68 16.24
N TRP A 578 -37.54 8.79 15.15
CA TRP A 578 -38.99 8.88 15.10
C TRP A 578 -39.57 8.05 13.95
N ASN A 579 -40.68 7.34 14.20
CA ASN A 579 -41.40 6.60 13.19
C ASN A 579 -42.83 7.12 13.02
N ILE A 580 -43.39 6.88 11.85
CA ILE A 580 -44.79 6.96 11.54
C ILE A 580 -45.15 5.75 10.70
N SER A 581 -46.22 5.04 11.05
CA SER A 581 -46.68 3.87 10.30
C SER A 581 -48.21 3.85 10.20
N THR A 582 -48.68 3.28 9.12
CA THR A 582 -50.13 3.00 8.93
C THR A 582 -50.41 1.52 9.19
N HIS A 583 -51.63 1.21 9.55
CA HIS A 583 -52.15 -0.15 9.76
C HIS A 583 -53.62 -0.26 9.35
N SER A 584 -54.09 -1.47 9.16
CA SER A 584 -55.47 -1.75 8.75
C SER A 584 -55.87 -1.18 7.38
N LEU A 585 -54.87 -0.90 6.52
CA LEU A 585 -55.04 -0.54 5.12
C LEU A 585 -54.62 -1.72 4.20
N PRO A 586 -55.09 -1.78 2.95
CA PRO A 586 -54.59 -2.79 2.00
C PRO A 586 -53.10 -2.73 1.77
N VAL A 587 -52.52 -1.50 1.82
CA VAL A 587 -51.09 -1.24 1.82
C VAL A 587 -50.77 -0.32 2.99
N ASN A 588 -49.84 -0.70 3.84
CA ASN A 588 -49.46 0.02 5.07
C ASN A 588 -48.08 0.62 4.91
N PRO A 589 -47.95 1.86 4.37
CA PRO A 589 -46.70 2.57 4.32
C PRO A 589 -46.18 2.96 5.73
N TYR A 590 -44.86 3.04 5.85
CA TYR A 590 -44.19 3.54 7.04
C TYR A 590 -42.95 4.35 6.69
N PHE A 591 -42.62 5.26 7.58
CA PHE A 591 -41.44 6.12 7.52
C PHE A 591 -40.71 6.10 8.85
N GLU A 592 -39.38 6.04 8.83
CA GLU A 592 -38.54 6.14 10.02
C GLU A 592 -37.32 7.01 9.71
N ILE A 593 -37.00 7.94 10.61
CA ILE A 593 -35.74 8.68 10.61
C ILE A 593 -35.00 8.40 11.90
N LYS A 594 -33.74 8.03 11.79
CA LYS A 594 -32.86 7.79 12.95
C LYS A 594 -31.55 8.53 12.84
N TYR A 595 -31.09 9.04 13.95
CA TYR A 595 -29.71 9.51 14.15
C TYR A 595 -28.95 8.45 14.93
N HIS A 596 -27.77 8.06 14.39
CA HIS A 596 -26.90 7.05 14.96
C HIS A 596 -25.63 7.70 15.44
N HIS A 597 -25.17 7.31 16.63
CA HIS A 597 -23.95 7.80 17.25
C HIS A 597 -23.05 6.62 17.64
N HIS A 598 -21.82 6.59 17.10
CA HIS A 598 -20.81 5.62 17.47
C HIS A 598 -20.16 6.02 18.80
N LEU A 599 -20.25 5.15 19.82
CA LEU A 599 -19.66 5.37 21.13
C LEU A 599 -18.14 5.22 21.11
N GLN A 600 -17.61 4.45 20.15
CA GLN A 600 -16.19 4.26 19.90
C GLN A 600 -15.89 4.60 18.45
N ASP A 601 -14.79 5.30 18.24
CA ASP A 601 -14.32 5.76 16.92
C ASP A 601 -12.97 5.14 16.53
N ASP A 602 -12.68 3.93 17.02
CA ASP A 602 -11.45 3.23 16.74
C ASP A 602 -11.37 2.82 15.26
N ALA A 603 -10.33 3.28 14.61
CA ALA A 603 -10.05 2.88 13.24
C ALA A 603 -9.41 1.49 13.18
N MET A 604 -9.70 0.74 12.11
CA MET A 604 -9.03 -0.53 11.83
C MET A 604 -7.53 -0.34 11.67
N SER A 605 -6.73 -1.26 12.21
CA SER A 605 -5.29 -1.30 12.03
C SER A 605 -4.85 -2.64 11.45
N VAL A 606 -3.92 -2.60 10.51
CA VAL A 606 -3.36 -3.78 9.84
C VAL A 606 -1.85 -3.65 9.80
N SER A 607 -1.15 -4.69 10.25
CA SER A 607 0.29 -4.80 10.04
C SER A 607 0.57 -5.50 8.72
N GLY A 608 1.52 -4.99 7.96
CA GLY A 608 1.97 -5.58 6.71
C GLY A 608 3.48 -5.68 6.64
N ALA A 609 3.97 -6.62 5.84
CA ALA A 609 5.38 -6.80 5.52
C ALA A 609 5.52 -7.44 4.14
N LEU A 610 6.64 -7.23 3.45
CA LEU A 610 6.99 -7.98 2.25
C LEU A 610 7.14 -9.47 2.57
N ASN A 611 6.84 -10.32 1.60
CA ASN A 611 6.81 -11.78 1.83
C ASN A 611 8.15 -12.39 2.26
N GLY A 612 9.26 -11.77 1.97
CA GLY A 612 10.61 -12.26 2.25
C GLY A 612 11.26 -11.67 3.50
N THR A 613 10.57 -10.84 4.30
CA THR A 613 11.14 -10.13 5.45
C THR A 613 10.38 -10.39 6.75
N GLU A 614 11.07 -10.26 7.88
CA GLU A 614 10.51 -10.27 9.23
C GLU A 614 10.15 -8.85 9.73
N THR A 615 10.63 -7.81 9.04
CA THR A 615 10.39 -6.41 9.37
C THR A 615 8.99 -5.98 8.94
N SER A 616 8.17 -5.49 9.89
CA SER A 616 6.78 -5.13 9.64
C SER A 616 6.41 -3.74 10.14
N PHE A 617 5.31 -3.21 9.64
CA PHE A 617 4.75 -1.92 10.08
C PHE A 617 3.22 -1.98 10.09
N THR A 618 2.59 -1.13 10.90
CA THR A 618 1.15 -1.10 11.07
C THR A 618 0.59 0.21 10.52
N ARG A 619 -0.41 0.11 9.64
CA ARG A 619 -1.18 1.25 9.17
C ARG A 619 -2.57 1.23 9.79
N THR A 620 -3.05 2.40 10.14
CA THR A 620 -4.41 2.59 10.63
C THR A 620 -5.26 3.19 9.51
N GLY A 621 -6.41 2.60 9.26
CA GLY A 621 -7.38 3.07 8.28
C GLY A 621 -8.09 4.36 8.68
N LYS A 622 -9.04 4.79 7.86
CA LYS A 622 -9.88 5.94 8.15
C LYS A 622 -10.75 5.64 9.38
N LYS A 623 -10.84 6.61 10.30
CA LYS A 623 -11.80 6.53 11.40
C LYS A 623 -13.23 6.48 10.85
N PRO A 624 -14.10 5.63 11.44
CA PRO A 624 -15.52 5.66 11.10
C PRO A 624 -16.10 7.05 11.37
N GLU A 625 -17.08 7.44 10.57
CA GLU A 625 -17.84 8.66 10.88
C GLU A 625 -18.60 8.46 12.20
N LYS A 626 -18.42 9.40 13.12
CA LYS A 626 -18.99 9.32 14.47
C LYS A 626 -20.51 9.37 14.45
N ASN A 627 -21.08 10.03 13.47
CA ASN A 627 -22.51 10.27 13.34
C ASN A 627 -23.02 9.87 11.95
N ARG A 628 -24.18 9.24 11.92
CA ARG A 628 -24.89 8.86 10.71
C ARG A 628 -26.37 9.15 10.83
N THR A 629 -27.01 9.62 9.77
CA THR A 629 -28.47 9.76 9.67
C THR A 629 -29.00 8.72 8.72
N SER A 630 -30.03 7.99 9.08
CA SER A 630 -30.76 7.07 8.20
C SER A 630 -32.20 7.50 8.00
N VAL A 631 -32.69 7.38 6.78
CA VAL A 631 -34.09 7.61 6.40
C VAL A 631 -34.62 6.34 5.74
N LYS A 632 -35.62 5.71 6.35
CA LYS A 632 -36.24 4.49 5.90
C LYS A 632 -37.66 4.76 5.42
N LEU A 633 -37.97 4.34 4.21
CA LEU A 633 -39.28 4.27 3.63
C LEU A 633 -39.62 2.81 3.39
N GLY A 634 -40.81 2.37 3.75
CA GLY A 634 -41.25 1.01 3.49
C GLY A 634 -42.77 0.89 3.43
N ALA A 635 -43.23 -0.29 3.02
CA ALA A 635 -44.62 -0.67 3.03
C ALA A 635 -44.77 -2.16 3.31
N THR A 636 -45.86 -2.52 3.97
CA THR A 636 -46.36 -3.90 4.08
C THR A 636 -47.75 -4.00 3.43
N ALA A 637 -48.05 -5.12 2.79
CA ALA A 637 -49.36 -5.36 2.17
C ALA A 637 -49.80 -6.80 2.38
N ALA A 638 -51.06 -7.01 2.83
CA ALA A 638 -51.69 -8.29 2.87
C ALA A 638 -52.27 -8.61 1.46
N LEU A 639 -51.75 -9.64 0.81
CA LEU A 639 -52.26 -10.11 -0.49
C LEU A 639 -53.40 -11.10 -0.30
N THR A 640 -53.31 -11.91 0.74
CA THR A 640 -54.37 -12.81 1.23
C THR A 640 -54.33 -12.82 2.75
N ASP A 641 -55.25 -13.57 3.39
CA ASP A 641 -55.26 -13.74 4.86
C ASP A 641 -53.97 -14.36 5.39
N ASP A 642 -53.24 -15.12 4.57
CA ASP A 642 -52.03 -15.86 4.96
C ASP A 642 -50.76 -15.35 4.29
N LEU A 643 -50.86 -14.56 3.20
CA LEU A 643 -49.71 -14.07 2.44
C LEU A 643 -49.56 -12.55 2.54
N ASN A 644 -48.47 -12.14 3.10
CA ASN A 644 -48.07 -10.74 3.22
C ASN A 644 -46.78 -10.49 2.43
N VAL A 645 -46.66 -9.29 1.86
CA VAL A 645 -45.42 -8.82 1.25
C VAL A 645 -44.94 -7.53 1.92
N PHE A 646 -43.64 -7.31 1.89
CA PHE A 646 -43.07 -6.08 2.42
C PHE A 646 -41.88 -5.62 1.58
N GLY A 647 -41.63 -4.32 1.61
CA GLY A 647 -40.48 -3.74 0.95
C GLY A 647 -39.99 -2.49 1.66
N THR A 648 -38.66 -2.25 1.60
CA THR A 648 -38.05 -1.05 2.21
C THR A 648 -36.95 -0.49 1.34
N ILE A 649 -36.76 0.82 1.42
CA ILE A 649 -35.57 1.54 0.98
C ILE A 649 -35.06 2.33 2.16
N ASN A 650 -33.77 2.17 2.49
CA ASN A 650 -33.12 2.87 3.58
C ASN A 650 -31.93 3.66 3.03
N TYR A 651 -32.01 4.97 3.08
CA TYR A 651 -30.93 5.88 2.72
C TYR A 651 -30.11 6.22 3.96
N ASN A 652 -28.79 5.97 3.90
CA ASN A 652 -27.84 6.28 4.96
C ASN A 652 -26.92 7.41 4.51
N HIS A 653 -26.83 8.47 5.29
CA HIS A 653 -25.94 9.60 5.08
C HIS A 653 -24.87 9.62 6.16
N GLU A 654 -23.63 9.42 5.76
CA GLU A 654 -22.43 9.48 6.62
C GLU A 654 -21.53 10.60 6.12
N GLY A 655 -21.67 11.84 6.53
CA GLY A 655 -20.79 12.97 6.19
C GLY A 655 -20.12 12.94 4.80
N ASN A 656 -19.57 14.02 4.33
CA ASN A 656 -18.69 14.15 3.13
C ASN A 656 -18.93 13.18 1.96
N ASN A 657 -20.18 13.10 1.43
CA ASN A 657 -20.57 12.29 0.26
C ASN A 657 -20.49 10.76 0.44
N ASN A 658 -20.44 10.25 1.65
CA ASN A 658 -20.45 8.83 1.93
C ASN A 658 -21.91 8.32 2.09
N ASN A 659 -22.61 8.12 0.99
CA ASN A 659 -24.02 7.74 0.99
C ASN A 659 -24.20 6.28 0.56
N ALA A 660 -25.06 5.54 1.26
CA ALA A 660 -25.40 4.17 0.93
C ALA A 660 -26.94 4.01 0.87
N ILE A 661 -27.38 3.20 -0.05
CA ILE A 661 -28.79 2.79 -0.17
C ILE A 661 -28.88 1.30 0.09
N ASN A 662 -29.71 0.92 1.07
CA ASN A 662 -30.11 -0.47 1.28
C ASN A 662 -31.55 -0.63 0.83
N TYR A 663 -31.86 -1.73 0.18
CA TYR A 663 -33.21 -2.06 -0.26
C TYR A 663 -33.55 -3.50 0.10
N THR A 664 -34.83 -3.74 0.37
CA THR A 664 -35.35 -5.07 0.68
C THR A 664 -36.68 -5.30 0.00
N PHE A 665 -36.93 -6.56 -0.37
CA PHE A 665 -38.25 -7.04 -0.80
C PHE A 665 -38.44 -8.46 -0.27
N GLY A 666 -39.53 -8.70 0.45
CA GLY A 666 -39.84 -10.00 1.04
C GLY A 666 -41.30 -10.35 1.05
N ALA A 667 -41.56 -11.65 1.24
CA ALA A 667 -42.86 -12.21 1.45
C ALA A 667 -42.89 -13.05 2.72
N ASN A 668 -44.02 -13.11 3.38
CA ASN A 668 -44.27 -13.89 4.58
C ASN A 668 -45.56 -14.71 4.36
N TYR A 669 -45.50 -16.02 4.53
CA TYR A 669 -46.65 -16.90 4.53
C TYR A 669 -46.89 -17.46 5.93
N SER A 670 -48.14 -17.34 6.41
CA SER A 670 -48.57 -17.77 7.75
C SER A 670 -49.39 -19.05 7.65
N PHE A 671 -49.07 -20.01 8.50
CA PHE A 671 -49.79 -21.29 8.59
C PHE A 671 -50.69 -21.34 9.82
#